data_70efa25db09f6f68d6d42a6ac766955b
#
_entry.id   70efa25db09f6f68d6d42a6ac766955b
#
_cell.length_a   1.000
_cell.length_b   1.000
_cell.length_c   1.000
_cell.angle_alpha   90.00
_cell.angle_beta   90.00
_cell.angle_gamma   90.00
#
_symmetry.space_group_name_H-M   'P 1'
#
loop_
_entity.id
_entity.type
_entity.pdbx_description
1 polymer ?
#
loop_
_entity_poly.entity_id
_entity_poly.type
_entity_poly.pdbx_seq_one_letter_code
_entity_poly.pdbx_strand_id
1 'polypeptide(L)'
;MAGKEDQIKTEIAVDGEQEYKKACKEIDASLKAIASEMKVVSATFEGNADSIEAMTAKQDVLNKRLEEQKKKVAEAEAALKKYQDAGQGTSEAAKKMETNLNYARAAMIKTENEIRNLDAGLEEARNASNDFSDGLEDISQEAESTGGALDGLGGKVSSVAGALGKGLKTIGVGVAAIGTAMVAGIGYAVGFADEVKGAMNDFEASTGIAEAAANGFEDAMLRIYNNNFGENMDDIAASMATVAQTSGEVDPTKIEELTQNALMLRDTFGFDIQEQMRAVNMLMDQFGLSGEEAFNLIAQGAQNGLDKNGDLLDSINEYSVHFKSLGLDAEDMFNSFANGADAGTFSVDKLGDAVKEFGIRVKDGSDGTMQAFKDIGLNADETAAAFAAGGEQAAKAFDDVTTALFAMDDPLAQNTAGVALFGTMWEDLGVEGMQALTNLNGEISTTTDALSKINAVKYDDFGSAMSGLGRVLKTNFVLPIGEEALPALSDFVNELSAGAASANGDISKMSDTFGTALAGLIEDFSTILPQVTDFATEIVLGLVDGLVASLPQITTAAVDMITALVQGLVAALPAIAQAATQILLALIDGLIAALPLLVEGALQIVLALANGIGQALPQLLPKIVEVVVAMVQTCLLYTSPSPRDKRQ
;
A
#
# COMPACT_ATOMS: atom_id res chain seq x y z
N MET A 1 -32.31 -54.31 16.41
CA MET A 1 -32.18 -53.06 17.19
C MET A 1 -30.69 -52.78 17.25
N ALA A 2 -30.19 -52.05 16.30
CA ALA A 2 -28.82 -51.58 16.30
C ALA A 2 -28.84 -50.13 16.78
N GLY A 3 -28.11 -49.87 17.87
CA GLY A 3 -28.04 -48.54 18.47
C GLY A 3 -27.29 -47.59 17.55
N LYS A 4 -27.89 -46.44 17.28
CA LYS A 4 -27.18 -45.28 16.80
C LYS A 4 -26.22 -44.83 17.91
N GLU A 5 -24.95 -44.94 17.69
CA GLU A 5 -23.96 -44.15 18.42
C GLU A 5 -24.09 -42.68 17.97
N ASP A 6 -24.79 -41.90 18.78
CA ASP A 6 -24.74 -40.45 18.70
C ASP A 6 -23.30 -40.01 19.07
N GLN A 7 -22.49 -39.69 18.09
CA GLN A 7 -21.27 -38.92 18.32
C GLN A 7 -21.70 -37.53 18.82
N ILE A 8 -21.66 -37.35 20.13
CA ILE A 8 -21.75 -36.02 20.75
C ILE A 8 -20.44 -35.29 20.41
N LYS A 9 -20.44 -34.51 19.33
CA LYS A 9 -19.45 -33.44 19.14
C LYS A 9 -19.70 -32.41 20.22
N THR A 10 -19.04 -32.56 21.34
CA THR A 10 -19.00 -31.51 22.35
C THR A 10 -18.01 -30.44 21.84
N GLU A 11 -18.49 -29.48 21.08
CA GLU A 11 -17.79 -28.23 20.90
C GLU A 11 -17.78 -27.54 22.26
N ILE A 12 -16.71 -27.74 23.03
CA ILE A 12 -16.47 -26.96 24.26
C ILE A 12 -15.96 -25.59 23.77
N ALA A 13 -16.87 -24.70 23.46
CA ALA A 13 -16.54 -23.30 23.26
C ALA A 13 -16.00 -22.77 24.59
N VAL A 14 -14.73 -22.36 24.60
CA VAL A 14 -14.17 -21.65 25.76
C VAL A 14 -14.88 -20.31 25.85
N ASP A 15 -15.46 -20.05 27.01
CA ASP A 15 -16.18 -18.81 27.27
C ASP A 15 -15.24 -17.61 26.98
N GLY A 16 -15.62 -16.75 26.02
CA GLY A 16 -14.83 -15.60 25.58
C GLY A 16 -14.28 -15.63 24.15
N GLU A 17 -14.42 -16.71 23.38
CA GLU A 17 -13.99 -16.74 21.98
C GLU A 17 -14.78 -15.76 21.11
N GLN A 18 -16.07 -15.61 21.34
CA GLN A 18 -16.91 -14.64 20.63
C GLN A 18 -16.57 -13.21 21.02
N GLU A 19 -16.27 -12.96 22.30
CA GLU A 19 -15.82 -11.66 22.80
C GLU A 19 -14.48 -11.26 22.16
N TYR A 20 -13.53 -12.19 22.10
CA TYR A 20 -12.25 -11.96 21.43
C TYR A 20 -12.41 -11.64 19.94
N LYS A 21 -13.22 -12.42 19.20
CA LYS A 21 -13.49 -12.15 17.78
C LYS A 21 -14.15 -10.79 17.56
N LYS A 22 -15.03 -10.37 18.47
CA LYS A 22 -15.66 -9.04 18.43
C LYS A 22 -14.64 -7.94 18.69
N ALA A 23 -13.84 -8.06 19.75
CA ALA A 23 -12.79 -7.11 20.08
C ALA A 23 -11.75 -6.97 18.95
N CYS A 24 -11.29 -8.08 18.38
CA CYS A 24 -10.39 -8.06 17.22
C CYS A 24 -11.00 -7.34 16.01
N LYS A 25 -12.29 -7.56 15.73
CA LYS A 25 -12.97 -6.88 14.62
C LYS A 25 -13.08 -5.36 14.83
N GLU A 26 -13.31 -4.92 16.05
CA GLU A 26 -13.35 -3.51 16.41
C GLU A 26 -11.94 -2.89 16.30
N ILE A 27 -10.91 -3.56 16.81
CA ILE A 27 -9.52 -3.13 16.70
C ILE A 27 -9.06 -3.08 15.23
N ASP A 28 -9.39 -4.08 14.41
CA ASP A 28 -9.05 -4.10 12.99
C ASP A 28 -9.74 -2.97 12.21
N ALA A 29 -10.95 -2.59 12.60
CA ALA A 29 -11.63 -1.42 12.03
C ALA A 29 -10.91 -0.12 12.41
N SER A 30 -10.46 0.01 13.68
CA SER A 30 -9.66 1.15 14.14
C SER A 30 -8.31 1.21 13.41
N LEU A 31 -7.63 0.08 13.24
CA LEU A 31 -6.36 0.01 12.50
C LEU A 31 -6.51 0.41 11.01
N LYS A 32 -7.64 0.04 10.38
CA LYS A 32 -7.96 0.50 9.01
C LYS A 32 -8.19 2.02 8.95
N ALA A 33 -8.87 2.58 9.94
CA ALA A 33 -9.07 4.03 10.02
C ALA A 33 -7.72 4.77 10.19
N ILE A 34 -6.85 4.26 11.07
CA ILE A 34 -5.51 4.80 11.28
C ILE A 34 -4.64 4.67 10.02
N ALA A 35 -4.74 3.57 9.29
CA ALA A 35 -4.07 3.42 7.99
C ALA A 35 -4.55 4.45 6.95
N SER A 36 -5.84 4.83 7.01
CA SER A 36 -6.37 5.93 6.20
C SER A 36 -5.84 7.29 6.65
N GLU A 37 -5.71 7.53 7.97
CA GLU A 37 -5.07 8.76 8.48
C GLU A 37 -3.61 8.86 8.01
N MET A 38 -2.87 7.75 8.00
CA MET A 38 -1.50 7.72 7.50
C MET A 38 -1.41 8.11 6.01
N LYS A 39 -2.36 7.63 5.19
CA LYS A 39 -2.44 8.04 3.78
C LYS A 39 -2.69 9.55 3.64
N VAL A 40 -3.54 10.12 4.48
CA VAL A 40 -3.79 11.57 4.49
C VAL A 40 -2.53 12.33 4.88
N VAL A 41 -1.83 11.90 5.94
CA VAL A 41 -0.55 12.52 6.34
C VAL A 41 0.47 12.43 5.21
N SER A 42 0.62 11.26 4.59
CA SER A 42 1.54 11.08 3.46
C SER A 42 1.19 11.98 2.28
N ALA A 43 -0.09 12.12 1.94
CA ALA A 43 -0.54 13.00 0.87
C ALA A 43 -0.38 14.50 1.20
N THR A 44 -0.60 14.88 2.48
CA THR A 44 -0.44 16.28 2.93
C THR A 44 1.00 16.75 2.84
N PHE A 45 1.95 15.86 3.07
CA PHE A 45 3.37 16.15 3.05
C PHE A 45 4.08 15.54 1.82
N GLU A 46 3.34 15.29 0.73
CA GLU A 46 3.89 14.83 -0.53
C GLU A 46 4.91 15.84 -1.04
N GLY A 47 6.17 15.41 -1.19
CA GLY A 47 7.31 16.30 -1.50
C GLY A 47 8.02 16.94 -0.29
N ASN A 48 7.54 16.73 0.95
CA ASN A 48 8.15 17.21 2.19
C ASN A 48 8.08 16.15 3.31
N ALA A 49 8.20 14.88 2.92
CA ALA A 49 7.99 13.72 3.81
C ALA A 49 8.96 13.66 4.99
N ASP A 50 10.14 14.27 4.85
CA ASP A 50 11.21 14.30 5.85
C ASP A 50 11.27 15.63 6.63
N SER A 51 10.28 16.51 6.45
CA SER A 51 10.15 17.70 7.30
C SER A 51 9.82 17.30 8.74
N ILE A 52 10.27 18.11 9.70
CA ILE A 52 9.97 17.90 11.13
C ILE A 52 8.45 17.81 11.35
N GLU A 53 7.66 18.60 10.62
CA GLU A 53 6.20 18.58 10.67
C GLU A 53 5.62 17.26 10.13
N ALA A 54 6.15 16.76 9.01
CA ALA A 54 5.73 15.50 8.40
C ALA A 54 6.08 14.32 9.29
N MET A 55 7.33 14.29 9.79
CA MET A 55 7.79 13.25 10.72
C MET A 55 6.98 13.26 12.02
N THR A 56 6.68 14.44 12.57
CA THR A 56 5.84 14.57 13.77
C THR A 56 4.42 14.08 13.51
N ALA A 57 3.83 14.44 12.36
CA ALA A 57 2.49 13.97 12.00
C ALA A 57 2.44 12.44 11.78
N LYS A 58 3.47 11.86 11.14
CA LYS A 58 3.62 10.39 11.01
C LYS A 58 3.75 9.72 12.38
N GLN A 59 4.55 10.30 13.27
CA GLN A 59 4.75 9.79 14.63
C GLN A 59 3.44 9.73 15.42
N ASP A 60 2.61 10.76 15.32
CA ASP A 60 1.31 10.79 15.98
C ASP A 60 0.38 9.67 15.49
N VAL A 61 0.38 9.39 14.18
CA VAL A 61 -0.42 8.30 13.60
C VAL A 61 0.16 6.93 13.97
N LEU A 62 1.49 6.77 13.96
CA LEU A 62 2.14 5.53 14.40
C LEU A 62 1.91 5.24 15.88
N ASN A 63 1.90 6.25 16.75
CA ASN A 63 1.57 6.10 18.15
C ASN A 63 0.12 5.62 18.35
N LYS A 64 -0.84 6.16 17.61
CA LYS A 64 -2.23 5.65 17.61
C LYS A 64 -2.29 4.19 17.17
N ARG A 65 -1.54 3.83 16.12
CA ARG A 65 -1.44 2.46 15.61
C ARG A 65 -0.86 1.51 16.66
N LEU A 66 0.20 1.92 17.32
CA LEU A 66 0.84 1.15 18.39
C LEU A 66 -0.12 0.87 19.56
N GLU A 67 -0.91 1.87 19.97
CA GLU A 67 -1.89 1.70 21.05
C GLU A 67 -2.99 0.68 20.68
N GLU A 68 -3.49 0.69 19.45
CA GLU A 68 -4.46 -0.31 18.99
C GLU A 68 -3.82 -1.70 18.86
N GLN A 69 -2.56 -1.80 18.41
CA GLN A 69 -1.83 -3.07 18.36
C GLN A 69 -1.55 -3.63 19.76
N LYS A 70 -1.22 -2.81 20.75
CA LYS A 70 -1.10 -3.22 22.15
C LYS A 70 -2.41 -3.80 22.69
N LYS A 71 -3.56 -3.18 22.36
CA LYS A 71 -4.88 -3.74 22.70
C LYS A 71 -5.06 -5.11 22.06
N LYS A 72 -4.70 -5.27 20.79
CA LYS A 72 -4.81 -6.55 20.07
C LYS A 72 -3.95 -7.65 20.72
N VAL A 73 -2.73 -7.32 21.12
CA VAL A 73 -1.85 -8.24 21.85
C VAL A 73 -2.47 -8.63 23.21
N ALA A 74 -2.96 -7.66 23.97
CA ALA A 74 -3.59 -7.91 25.26
C ALA A 74 -4.83 -8.80 25.17
N GLU A 75 -5.69 -8.58 24.18
CA GLU A 75 -6.86 -9.42 23.92
C GLU A 75 -6.48 -10.84 23.51
N ALA A 76 -5.43 -10.99 22.69
CA ALA A 76 -4.93 -12.31 22.30
C ALA A 76 -4.28 -13.05 23.47
N GLU A 77 -3.54 -12.35 24.34
CA GLU A 77 -2.98 -12.92 25.58
C GLU A 77 -4.07 -13.36 26.56
N ALA A 78 -5.07 -12.52 26.77
CA ALA A 78 -6.20 -12.84 27.63
C ALA A 78 -7.00 -14.04 27.11
N ALA A 79 -7.20 -14.13 25.79
CA ALA A 79 -7.87 -15.26 25.17
C ALA A 79 -7.05 -16.56 25.31
N LEU A 80 -5.74 -16.52 25.01
CA LEU A 80 -4.85 -17.67 25.18
C LEU A 80 -4.81 -18.15 26.63
N LYS A 81 -4.77 -17.23 27.59
CA LYS A 81 -4.81 -17.55 29.01
C LYS A 81 -6.11 -18.29 29.41
N LYS A 82 -7.26 -17.88 28.88
CA LYS A 82 -8.54 -18.59 29.10
C LYS A 82 -8.47 -20.05 28.65
N TYR A 83 -7.81 -20.34 27.52
CA TYR A 83 -7.58 -21.72 27.07
C TYR A 83 -6.64 -22.49 28.00
N GLN A 84 -5.60 -21.85 28.50
CA GLN A 84 -4.66 -22.45 29.44
C GLN A 84 -5.33 -22.77 30.80
N ASP A 85 -6.08 -21.82 31.33
CA ASP A 85 -6.83 -21.95 32.60
C ASP A 85 -7.92 -23.03 32.50
N ALA A 86 -8.51 -23.22 31.31
CA ALA A 86 -9.47 -24.29 31.03
C ALA A 86 -8.83 -25.67 30.80
N GLY A 87 -7.51 -25.80 30.95
CA GLY A 87 -6.76 -27.04 30.70
C GLY A 87 -6.68 -27.46 29.22
N GLN A 88 -6.99 -26.55 28.31
CA GLN A 88 -7.00 -26.77 26.86
C GLN A 88 -5.81 -26.06 26.14
N GLY A 89 -4.75 -25.75 26.87
CA GLY A 89 -3.58 -25.02 26.34
C GLY A 89 -2.84 -25.71 25.19
N THR A 90 -3.05 -27.01 24.98
CA THR A 90 -2.47 -27.79 23.87
C THR A 90 -3.46 -28.05 22.73
N SER A 91 -4.70 -27.55 22.82
CA SER A 91 -5.72 -27.71 21.79
C SER A 91 -5.34 -26.96 20.51
N GLU A 92 -5.87 -27.38 19.37
CA GLU A 92 -5.68 -26.67 18.10
C GLU A 92 -6.14 -25.21 18.17
N ALA A 93 -7.23 -24.94 18.87
CA ALA A 93 -7.71 -23.57 19.10
C ALA A 93 -6.71 -22.74 19.90
N ALA A 94 -6.06 -23.31 20.92
CA ALA A 94 -5.01 -22.62 21.67
C ALA A 94 -3.76 -22.35 20.83
N LYS A 95 -3.33 -23.31 19.99
CA LYS A 95 -2.21 -23.13 19.05
C LYS A 95 -2.49 -22.02 18.02
N LYS A 96 -3.71 -22.01 17.47
CA LYS A 96 -4.15 -20.95 16.56
C LYS A 96 -4.15 -19.59 17.25
N MET A 97 -4.55 -19.54 18.52
CA MET A 97 -4.53 -18.32 19.31
C MET A 97 -3.10 -17.84 19.60
N GLU A 98 -2.19 -18.76 19.89
CA GLU A 98 -0.76 -18.49 20.06
C GLU A 98 -0.13 -17.94 18.78
N THR A 99 -0.47 -18.52 17.63
CA THR A 99 -0.05 -18.02 16.32
C THR A 99 -0.56 -16.58 16.09
N ASN A 100 -1.84 -16.31 16.35
CA ASN A 100 -2.41 -14.97 16.23
C ASN A 100 -1.73 -13.97 17.18
N LEU A 101 -1.39 -14.40 18.39
CA LEU A 101 -0.64 -13.59 19.36
C LEU A 101 0.76 -13.24 18.83
N ASN A 102 1.46 -14.20 18.23
CA ASN A 102 2.77 -13.98 17.66
C ASN A 102 2.72 -12.99 16.48
N TYR A 103 1.72 -13.10 15.59
CA TYR A 103 1.50 -12.11 14.53
C TYR A 103 1.18 -10.71 15.08
N ALA A 104 0.34 -10.63 16.11
CA ALA A 104 0.03 -9.35 16.73
C ALA A 104 1.26 -8.70 17.38
N ARG A 105 2.11 -9.50 18.06
CA ARG A 105 3.38 -9.03 18.65
C ARG A 105 4.37 -8.60 17.58
N ALA A 106 4.51 -9.36 16.49
CA ALA A 106 5.39 -9.00 15.39
C ALA A 106 4.98 -7.66 14.76
N ALA A 107 3.67 -7.47 14.51
CA ALA A 107 3.16 -6.20 14.00
C ALA A 107 3.39 -5.02 14.97
N MET A 108 3.25 -5.25 16.27
CA MET A 108 3.53 -4.25 17.31
C MET A 108 5.01 -3.85 17.33
N ILE A 109 5.92 -4.84 17.33
CA ILE A 109 7.37 -4.63 17.32
C ILE A 109 7.79 -3.86 16.06
N LYS A 110 7.22 -4.20 14.89
CA LYS A 110 7.47 -3.46 13.64
C LYS A 110 7.11 -1.98 13.81
N THR A 111 5.94 -1.66 14.34
CA THR A 111 5.52 -0.27 14.57
C THR A 111 6.38 0.44 15.62
N GLU A 112 6.83 -0.26 16.67
CA GLU A 112 7.76 0.30 17.65
C GLU A 112 9.12 0.65 17.05
N ASN A 113 9.62 -0.19 16.13
CA ASN A 113 10.85 0.09 15.40
C ASN A 113 10.68 1.28 14.42
N GLU A 114 9.54 1.35 13.73
CA GLU A 114 9.20 2.49 12.87
C GLU A 114 9.19 3.81 13.67
N ILE A 115 8.59 3.82 14.86
CA ILE A 115 8.59 4.98 15.76
C ILE A 115 10.01 5.33 16.21
N ARG A 116 10.80 4.33 16.62
CA ARG A 116 12.17 4.54 17.09
C ARG A 116 13.07 5.15 16.01
N ASN A 117 12.95 4.65 14.77
CA ASN A 117 13.69 5.20 13.63
C ASN A 117 13.25 6.64 13.33
N LEU A 118 11.95 6.92 13.43
CA LEU A 118 11.40 8.25 13.24
C LEU A 118 11.81 9.21 14.36
N ASP A 119 11.86 8.75 15.60
CA ASP A 119 12.38 9.51 16.77
C ASP A 119 13.84 9.90 16.57
N ALA A 120 14.68 8.96 16.13
CA ALA A 120 16.08 9.21 15.83
C ALA A 120 16.24 10.26 14.72
N GLY A 121 15.48 10.13 13.63
CA GLY A 121 15.48 11.12 12.55
C GLY A 121 14.97 12.50 12.97
N LEU A 122 13.95 12.56 13.83
CA LEU A 122 13.44 13.81 14.41
C LEU A 122 14.46 14.49 15.33
N GLU A 123 15.16 13.70 16.14
CA GLU A 123 16.20 14.20 17.06
C GLU A 123 17.38 14.73 16.26
N GLU A 124 17.79 14.01 15.21
CA GLU A 124 18.85 14.41 14.29
C GLU A 124 18.48 15.69 13.53
N ALA A 125 17.28 15.78 12.97
CA ALA A 125 16.79 16.95 12.25
C ALA A 125 16.68 18.19 13.18
N ARG A 126 16.27 18.00 14.44
CA ARG A 126 16.21 19.07 15.44
C ARG A 126 17.59 19.52 15.86
N ASN A 127 18.51 18.60 16.07
CA ASN A 127 19.89 18.91 16.46
C ASN A 127 20.60 19.66 15.32
N ALA A 128 20.48 19.19 14.08
CA ALA A 128 21.01 19.88 12.91
C ALA A 128 20.42 21.29 12.73
N SER A 129 19.13 21.49 13.04
CA SER A 129 18.49 22.81 13.00
C SER A 129 18.99 23.75 14.11
N ASN A 130 19.22 23.21 15.32
CA ASN A 130 19.72 23.98 16.45
C ASN A 130 21.20 24.32 16.26
N ASP A 131 22.03 23.32 15.87
CA ASP A 131 23.47 23.52 15.61
C ASP A 131 23.69 24.54 14.49
N PHE A 132 22.83 24.54 13.46
CA PHE A 132 22.85 25.55 12.39
C PHE A 132 22.45 26.95 12.88
N SER A 133 21.43 27.03 13.76
CA SER A 133 20.99 28.29 14.36
C SER A 133 22.07 28.88 15.28
N ASP A 134 22.67 28.04 16.12
CA ASP A 134 23.74 28.43 17.05
C ASP A 134 25.02 28.83 16.29
N GLY A 135 25.37 28.09 15.20
CA GLY A 135 26.47 28.45 14.32
C GLY A 135 26.27 29.77 13.57
N LEU A 136 25.05 30.11 13.20
CA LEU A 136 24.72 31.41 12.61
C LEU A 136 24.80 32.53 13.64
N GLU A 137 24.41 32.29 14.88
CA GLU A 137 24.48 33.27 15.98
C GLU A 137 25.94 33.52 16.39
N ASP A 138 26.76 32.50 16.45
CA ASP A 138 28.22 32.61 16.71
C ASP A 138 28.95 33.36 15.58
N ILE A 139 28.64 33.07 14.31
CA ILE A 139 29.18 33.81 13.15
C ILE A 139 28.74 35.30 13.18
N SER A 140 27.50 35.55 13.61
CA SER A 140 26.98 36.92 13.75
C SER A 140 27.68 37.68 14.88
N GLN A 141 27.96 37.05 16.02
CA GLN A 141 28.65 37.65 17.15
C GLN A 141 30.14 37.85 16.91
N GLU A 142 30.80 36.93 16.19
CA GLU A 142 32.22 36.99 15.85
C GLU A 142 32.46 38.03 14.73
N ALA A 143 31.52 38.20 13.80
CA ALA A 143 31.54 39.24 12.79
C ALA A 143 31.40 40.68 13.39
N GLU A 144 30.70 40.84 14.50
CA GLU A 144 30.59 42.10 15.24
C GLU A 144 31.86 42.42 16.08
N SER A 145 32.59 41.37 16.53
CA SER A 145 33.75 41.54 17.43
C SER A 145 35.09 41.70 16.72
N THR A 146 35.21 41.32 15.46
CA THR A 146 36.48 41.32 14.68
C THR A 146 36.37 42.26 13.47
N GLY A 147 36.16 43.54 13.73
CA GLY A 147 36.15 44.56 12.69
C GLY A 147 37.52 44.78 12.03
N GLY A 148 38.00 43.86 11.20
CA GLY A 148 39.21 44.12 10.45
C GLY A 148 39.87 42.97 9.66
N ALA A 149 39.50 41.72 9.89
CA ALA A 149 40.17 40.57 9.21
C ALA A 149 39.33 39.83 8.18
N LEU A 150 38.07 40.21 7.99
CA LEU A 150 37.10 39.51 7.12
C LEU A 150 36.80 40.23 5.80
N ASP A 151 37.53 41.27 5.43
CA ASP A 151 37.36 41.96 4.13
C ASP A 151 37.64 41.07 2.91
N GLY A 152 38.35 39.94 3.08
CA GLY A 152 38.61 38.97 2.03
C GLY A 152 37.54 37.89 1.87
N LEU A 153 36.93 37.46 2.99
CA LEU A 153 35.87 36.41 2.97
C LEU A 153 34.49 37.03 2.79
N GLY A 154 34.23 38.18 3.46
CA GLY A 154 32.98 38.92 3.33
C GLY A 154 32.72 39.41 1.89
N GLY A 155 33.79 39.70 1.11
CA GLY A 155 33.71 40.03 -0.31
C GLY A 155 33.22 38.87 -1.19
N LYS A 156 33.61 37.66 -0.88
CA LYS A 156 33.19 36.45 -1.65
C LYS A 156 31.79 35.99 -1.23
N VAL A 157 31.49 35.93 0.05
CA VAL A 157 30.14 35.59 0.54
C VAL A 157 29.15 36.69 0.17
N SER A 158 29.52 37.97 0.25
CA SER A 158 28.69 39.08 -0.19
C SER A 158 28.49 39.13 -1.70
N SER A 159 29.45 38.66 -2.51
CA SER A 159 29.30 38.58 -3.96
C SER A 159 28.35 37.44 -4.38
N VAL A 160 28.39 36.30 -3.71
CA VAL A 160 27.44 35.18 -3.92
C VAL A 160 26.05 35.56 -3.40
N ALA A 161 25.95 36.13 -2.21
CA ALA A 161 24.68 36.65 -1.67
C ALA A 161 24.16 37.85 -2.48
N GLY A 162 25.05 38.69 -3.03
CA GLY A 162 24.69 39.82 -3.88
C GLY A 162 24.29 39.44 -5.31
N ALA A 163 24.86 38.34 -5.87
CA ALA A 163 24.45 37.81 -7.16
C ALA A 163 23.10 37.10 -7.07
N LEU A 164 22.89 36.31 -6.02
CA LEU A 164 21.60 35.67 -5.70
C LEU A 164 20.53 36.70 -5.30
N GLY A 165 20.90 37.76 -4.53
CA GLY A 165 19.97 38.79 -4.09
C GLY A 165 19.51 39.75 -5.18
N LYS A 166 20.24 39.92 -6.29
CA LYS A 166 19.82 40.76 -7.42
C LYS A 166 18.85 40.07 -8.37
N GLY A 167 18.96 38.71 -8.49
CA GLY A 167 18.03 37.92 -9.30
C GLY A 167 16.68 37.68 -8.59
N LEU A 168 16.67 37.64 -7.26
CA LEU A 168 15.52 37.26 -6.46
C LEU A 168 14.66 38.39 -5.91
N LYS A 169 15.12 39.65 -6.00
CA LYS A 169 14.31 40.84 -5.62
C LYS A 169 13.05 41.02 -6.47
N THR A 170 12.95 40.33 -7.60
CA THR A 170 11.80 40.41 -8.51
C THR A 170 10.68 39.43 -8.19
N ILE A 171 10.87 38.47 -7.28
CA ILE A 171 9.89 37.38 -7.02
C ILE A 171 9.39 37.34 -5.57
N GLY A 172 9.69 38.29 -4.72
CA GLY A 172 9.01 38.44 -3.42
C GLY A 172 9.04 37.26 -2.41
N VAL A 173 9.90 36.25 -2.61
CA VAL A 173 10.07 35.10 -1.70
C VAL A 173 11.45 35.22 -1.04
N GLY A 174 11.48 35.19 0.27
CA GLY A 174 12.71 35.39 1.05
C GLY A 174 13.80 34.36 0.72
N VAL A 175 15.01 34.88 0.47
CA VAL A 175 16.23 34.13 0.10
C VAL A 175 16.57 32.98 1.07
N ALA A 176 16.14 33.09 2.33
CA ALA A 176 16.31 32.04 3.35
C ALA A 176 15.49 30.76 3.06
N ALA A 177 14.30 30.90 2.46
CA ALA A 177 13.44 29.73 2.19
C ALA A 177 13.96 28.89 1.00
N ILE A 178 14.63 29.52 0.04
CA ILE A 178 15.18 28.80 -1.15
C ILE A 178 16.48 28.06 -0.78
N GLY A 179 17.33 28.66 0.05
CA GLY A 179 18.55 28.02 0.52
C GLY A 179 18.27 26.77 1.37
N THR A 180 17.28 26.83 2.26
CA THR A 180 16.86 25.68 3.08
C THR A 180 16.18 24.60 2.24
N ALA A 181 15.40 24.94 1.23
CA ALA A 181 14.78 23.97 0.32
C ALA A 181 15.81 23.25 -0.57
N MET A 182 16.85 23.96 -1.03
CA MET A 182 17.94 23.34 -1.81
C MET A 182 18.79 22.40 -0.97
N VAL A 183 19.16 22.78 0.25
CA VAL A 183 19.94 21.93 1.16
C VAL A 183 19.14 20.70 1.56
N ALA A 184 17.84 20.84 1.83
CA ALA A 184 16.95 19.72 2.11
C ALA A 184 16.79 18.80 0.88
N GLY A 185 16.72 19.36 -0.33
CA GLY A 185 16.63 18.59 -1.57
C GLY A 185 17.89 17.78 -1.87
N ILE A 186 19.06 18.36 -1.68
CA ILE A 186 20.34 17.65 -1.84
C ILE A 186 20.49 16.59 -0.75
N GLY A 187 20.17 16.90 0.51
CA GLY A 187 20.21 15.92 1.60
C GLY A 187 19.29 14.72 1.34
N TYR A 188 18.13 14.94 0.78
CA TYR A 188 17.21 13.88 0.38
C TYR A 188 17.80 13.02 -0.78
N ALA A 189 18.41 13.67 -1.77
CA ALA A 189 19.03 12.98 -2.90
C ALA A 189 20.22 12.11 -2.45
N VAL A 190 21.07 12.66 -1.58
CA VAL A 190 22.20 11.92 -0.99
C VAL A 190 21.70 10.74 -0.15
N GLY A 191 20.66 10.94 0.67
CA GLY A 191 20.05 9.85 1.45
C GLY A 191 19.51 8.73 0.59
N PHE A 192 18.90 9.05 -0.56
CA PHE A 192 18.40 8.04 -1.48
C PHE A 192 19.55 7.32 -2.24
N ALA A 193 20.59 8.04 -2.63
CA ALA A 193 21.78 7.42 -3.25
C ALA A 193 22.52 6.50 -2.25
N ASP A 194 22.60 6.89 -0.99
CA ASP A 194 23.16 6.06 0.09
C ASP A 194 22.30 4.80 0.36
N GLU A 195 20.98 4.91 0.31
CA GLU A 195 20.03 3.79 0.39
C GLU A 195 20.28 2.79 -0.75
N VAL A 196 20.37 3.26 -2.00
CA VAL A 196 20.65 2.41 -3.16
C VAL A 196 22.02 1.73 -3.02
N LYS A 197 23.05 2.49 -2.66
CA LYS A 197 24.39 1.95 -2.44
C LYS A 197 24.46 0.95 -1.29
N GLY A 198 23.77 1.24 -0.18
CA GLY A 198 23.66 0.34 0.98
C GLY A 198 23.00 -0.98 0.59
N ALA A 199 21.88 -0.93 -0.09
CA ALA A 199 21.17 -2.10 -0.60
C ALA A 199 22.01 -2.95 -1.55
N MET A 200 22.79 -2.30 -2.44
CA MET A 200 23.74 -3.02 -3.32
C MET A 200 24.88 -3.66 -2.56
N ASN A 201 25.45 -2.98 -1.57
CA ASN A 201 26.50 -3.56 -0.72
C ASN A 201 25.98 -4.81 0.02
N ASP A 202 24.76 -4.78 0.52
CA ASP A 202 24.13 -5.93 1.21
C ASP A 202 23.86 -7.07 0.22
N PHE A 203 23.43 -6.77 -1.00
CA PHE A 203 23.29 -7.75 -2.08
C PHE A 203 24.63 -8.42 -2.42
N GLU A 204 25.68 -7.64 -2.65
CA GLU A 204 27.02 -8.15 -2.96
C GLU A 204 27.57 -8.99 -1.80
N ALA A 205 27.47 -8.50 -0.58
CA ALA A 205 27.93 -9.20 0.61
C ALA A 205 27.21 -10.55 0.81
N SER A 206 25.91 -10.59 0.53
CA SER A 206 25.10 -11.80 0.71
C SER A 206 25.25 -12.82 -0.42
N THR A 207 25.48 -12.36 -1.66
CA THR A 207 25.59 -13.23 -2.85
C THR A 207 27.03 -13.60 -3.22
N GLY A 208 28.01 -12.79 -2.79
CA GLY A 208 29.40 -12.93 -3.19
C GLY A 208 29.65 -12.55 -4.66
N ILE A 209 28.71 -11.86 -5.31
CA ILE A 209 28.88 -11.33 -6.67
C ILE A 209 29.93 -10.23 -6.64
N ALA A 210 30.84 -10.25 -7.59
CA ALA A 210 31.96 -9.31 -7.63
C ALA A 210 31.48 -7.90 -8.02
N GLU A 211 32.09 -6.86 -7.42
CA GLU A 211 31.85 -5.44 -7.69
C GLU A 211 31.86 -5.08 -9.19
N ALA A 212 32.64 -5.78 -9.99
CA ALA A 212 32.71 -5.55 -11.44
C ALA A 212 31.39 -5.91 -12.20
N ALA A 213 30.52 -6.70 -11.58
CA ALA A 213 29.19 -7.04 -12.12
C ALA A 213 28.07 -6.22 -11.45
N ALA A 214 28.39 -5.43 -10.42
CA ALA A 214 27.45 -4.71 -9.58
C ALA A 214 26.49 -3.81 -10.37
N ASN A 215 27.00 -3.03 -11.32
CA ASN A 215 26.19 -2.08 -12.11
C ASN A 215 24.99 -2.76 -12.81
N GLY A 216 25.16 -3.98 -13.33
CA GLY A 216 24.06 -4.71 -13.96
C GLY A 216 22.95 -5.10 -12.98
N PHE A 217 23.31 -5.40 -11.72
CA PHE A 217 22.34 -5.72 -10.66
C PHE A 217 21.71 -4.48 -10.06
N GLU A 218 22.46 -3.37 -9.96
CA GLU A 218 21.89 -2.08 -9.57
C GLU A 218 20.84 -1.62 -10.56
N ASP A 219 21.15 -1.66 -11.86
CA ASP A 219 20.17 -1.37 -12.91
C ASP A 219 18.92 -2.26 -12.82
N ALA A 220 19.11 -3.56 -12.54
CA ALA A 220 17.99 -4.49 -12.34
C ALA A 220 17.16 -4.11 -11.12
N MET A 221 17.80 -3.80 -9.99
CA MET A 221 17.15 -3.35 -8.76
C MET A 221 16.33 -2.08 -8.99
N LEU A 222 16.90 -1.09 -9.68
CA LEU A 222 16.22 0.15 -10.02
C LEU A 222 15.02 -0.08 -10.96
N ARG A 223 15.14 -1.01 -11.93
CA ARG A 223 13.99 -1.36 -12.80
C ARG A 223 12.88 -2.06 -12.03
N ILE A 224 13.20 -2.98 -11.11
CA ILE A 224 12.21 -3.61 -10.22
C ILE A 224 11.48 -2.54 -9.40
N TYR A 225 12.22 -1.60 -8.82
CA TYR A 225 11.66 -0.48 -8.07
C TYR A 225 10.75 0.41 -8.93
N ASN A 226 11.19 0.78 -10.14
CA ASN A 226 10.44 1.61 -11.08
C ASN A 226 9.16 0.92 -11.58
N ASN A 227 9.17 -0.41 -11.67
CA ASN A 227 8.00 -1.22 -11.99
C ASN A 227 7.05 -1.39 -10.78
N ASN A 228 7.28 -0.65 -9.70
CA ASN A 228 6.45 -0.60 -8.50
C ASN A 228 6.43 -1.90 -7.68
N PHE A 229 7.44 -2.76 -7.83
CA PHE A 229 7.64 -3.94 -7.01
C PHE A 229 8.48 -3.63 -5.76
N GLY A 230 8.29 -4.43 -4.70
CA GLY A 230 8.99 -4.27 -3.43
C GLY A 230 8.55 -3.05 -2.62
N GLU A 231 8.94 -3.01 -1.35
CA GLU A 231 8.60 -1.90 -0.45
C GLU A 231 9.60 -0.73 -0.56
N ASN A 232 10.90 -1.06 -0.62
CA ASN A 232 12.05 -0.14 -0.70
C ASN A 232 13.24 -0.84 -1.36
N MET A 233 14.39 -0.18 -1.45
CA MET A 233 15.60 -0.75 -2.07
C MET A 233 16.14 -1.96 -1.31
N ASP A 234 16.13 -1.93 0.03
CA ASP A 234 16.59 -3.05 0.86
C ASP A 234 15.73 -4.30 0.66
N ASP A 235 14.40 -4.15 0.59
CA ASP A 235 13.48 -5.27 0.33
C ASP A 235 13.73 -5.90 -1.04
N ILE A 236 13.97 -5.07 -2.06
CA ILE A 236 14.28 -5.54 -3.41
C ILE A 236 15.64 -6.24 -3.44
N ALA A 237 16.68 -5.65 -2.85
CA ALA A 237 18.01 -6.23 -2.78
C ALA A 237 18.02 -7.58 -2.05
N ALA A 238 17.32 -7.67 -0.90
CA ALA A 238 17.18 -8.92 -0.15
C ALA A 238 16.40 -9.97 -0.95
N SER A 239 15.38 -9.57 -1.68
CA SER A 239 14.60 -10.45 -2.56
C SER A 239 15.46 -10.96 -3.72
N MET A 240 16.20 -10.07 -4.40
CA MET A 240 17.16 -10.43 -5.45
C MET A 240 18.24 -11.39 -4.94
N ALA A 241 18.77 -11.14 -3.75
CA ALA A 241 19.77 -12.01 -3.13
C ALA A 241 19.22 -13.41 -2.86
N THR A 242 17.99 -13.48 -2.34
CA THR A 242 17.30 -14.77 -2.10
C THR A 242 17.07 -15.53 -3.42
N VAL A 243 16.65 -14.83 -4.46
CA VAL A 243 16.49 -15.40 -5.81
C VAL A 243 17.80 -15.91 -6.35
N ALA A 244 18.87 -15.09 -6.34
CA ALA A 244 20.19 -15.47 -6.82
C ALA A 244 20.76 -16.69 -6.07
N GLN A 245 20.70 -16.68 -4.74
CA GLN A 245 21.18 -17.78 -3.90
C GLN A 245 20.41 -19.08 -4.11
N THR A 246 19.08 -18.98 -4.29
CA THR A 246 18.24 -20.18 -4.41
C THR A 246 18.26 -20.75 -5.82
N SER A 247 18.26 -19.91 -6.87
CA SER A 247 18.31 -20.37 -8.26
C SER A 247 19.71 -20.69 -8.74
N GLY A 248 20.75 -20.11 -8.12
CA GLY A 248 22.13 -20.16 -8.63
C GLY A 248 22.33 -19.32 -9.90
N GLU A 249 21.36 -18.50 -10.27
CA GLU A 249 21.44 -17.62 -11.44
C GLU A 249 22.37 -16.44 -11.13
N VAL A 250 23.10 -16.00 -12.16
CA VAL A 250 24.05 -14.88 -12.08
C VAL A 250 23.82 -13.82 -13.16
N ASP A 251 22.82 -14.00 -14.01
CA ASP A 251 22.42 -13.03 -15.03
C ASP A 251 21.48 -11.99 -14.41
N PRO A 252 21.85 -10.69 -14.40
CA PRO A 252 21.01 -9.65 -13.81
C PRO A 252 19.60 -9.59 -14.39
N THR A 253 19.43 -9.83 -15.70
CA THR A 253 18.12 -9.77 -16.37
C THR A 253 17.21 -10.89 -15.91
N LYS A 254 17.75 -12.09 -15.75
CA LYS A 254 16.97 -13.23 -15.26
C LYS A 254 16.63 -13.08 -13.77
N ILE A 255 17.58 -12.58 -12.96
CA ILE A 255 17.31 -12.30 -11.55
C ILE A 255 16.25 -11.22 -11.42
N GLU A 256 16.24 -10.18 -12.26
CA GLU A 256 15.19 -9.17 -12.32
C GLU A 256 13.82 -9.81 -12.56
N GLU A 257 13.71 -10.61 -13.64
CA GLU A 257 12.45 -11.28 -14.02
C GLU A 257 11.92 -12.19 -12.90
N LEU A 258 12.78 -13.08 -12.38
CA LEU A 258 12.41 -13.99 -11.30
C LEU A 258 12.02 -13.24 -10.04
N THR A 259 12.75 -12.15 -9.71
CA THR A 259 12.46 -11.33 -8.52
C THR A 259 11.14 -10.59 -8.65
N GLN A 260 10.84 -9.99 -9.81
CA GLN A 260 9.55 -9.33 -10.06
C GLN A 260 8.38 -10.30 -9.89
N ASN A 261 8.49 -11.50 -10.47
CA ASN A 261 7.46 -12.53 -10.35
C ASN A 261 7.32 -13.02 -8.90
N ALA A 262 8.42 -13.23 -8.18
CA ALA A 262 8.40 -13.64 -6.79
C ALA A 262 7.78 -12.57 -5.88
N LEU A 263 8.14 -11.30 -6.08
CA LEU A 263 7.54 -10.17 -5.37
C LEU A 263 6.04 -10.04 -5.65
N MET A 264 5.63 -10.25 -6.90
CA MET A 264 4.21 -10.23 -7.30
C MET A 264 3.40 -11.31 -6.56
N LEU A 265 3.90 -12.54 -6.51
CA LEU A 265 3.21 -13.62 -5.81
C LEU A 265 3.26 -13.45 -4.29
N ARG A 266 4.39 -12.97 -3.74
CA ARG A 266 4.49 -12.60 -2.32
C ARG A 266 3.40 -11.60 -1.94
N ASP A 267 3.31 -10.52 -2.71
CA ASP A 267 2.40 -9.43 -2.41
C ASP A 267 0.93 -9.76 -2.71
N THR A 268 0.65 -10.78 -3.53
CA THR A 268 -0.70 -11.20 -3.90
C THR A 268 -1.22 -12.32 -3.01
N PHE A 269 -0.41 -13.34 -2.78
CA PHE A 269 -0.80 -14.56 -2.06
C PHE A 269 -0.13 -14.70 -0.68
N GLY A 270 0.89 -13.87 -0.38
CA GLY A 270 1.62 -13.95 0.88
C GLY A 270 2.72 -15.02 0.92
N PHE A 271 3.13 -15.52 -0.22
CA PHE A 271 4.15 -16.55 -0.33
C PHE A 271 5.55 -16.05 0.09
N ASP A 272 6.31 -16.89 0.78
CA ASP A 272 7.72 -16.64 1.06
C ASP A 272 8.57 -16.77 -0.21
N ILE A 273 9.49 -15.83 -0.48
CA ILE A 273 10.29 -15.80 -1.71
C ILE A 273 11.20 -17.04 -1.83
N GLN A 274 11.79 -17.49 -0.73
CA GLN A 274 12.68 -18.65 -0.75
C GLN A 274 11.90 -19.94 -1.05
N GLU A 275 10.71 -20.09 -0.48
CA GLU A 275 9.83 -21.23 -0.74
C GLU A 275 9.34 -21.23 -2.19
N GLN A 276 8.94 -20.05 -2.71
CA GLN A 276 8.58 -19.90 -4.11
C GLN A 276 9.72 -20.35 -5.02
N MET A 277 10.94 -19.86 -4.78
CA MET A 277 12.09 -20.15 -5.63
C MET A 277 12.49 -21.64 -5.60
N ARG A 278 12.29 -22.32 -4.46
CA ARG A 278 12.47 -23.80 -4.41
C ARG A 278 11.48 -24.51 -5.32
N ALA A 279 10.20 -24.12 -5.24
CA ALA A 279 9.15 -24.70 -6.08
C ALA A 279 9.38 -24.39 -7.57
N VAL A 280 9.71 -23.13 -7.90
CA VAL A 280 10.04 -22.71 -9.27
C VAL A 280 11.23 -23.48 -9.83
N ASN A 281 12.34 -23.58 -9.09
CA ASN A 281 13.51 -24.35 -9.52
C ASN A 281 13.16 -25.83 -9.76
N MET A 282 12.34 -26.41 -8.88
CA MET A 282 11.90 -27.79 -9.05
C MET A 282 11.08 -27.98 -10.33
N LEU A 283 10.19 -27.03 -10.64
CA LEU A 283 9.41 -27.06 -11.89
C LEU A 283 10.31 -26.89 -13.13
N MET A 284 11.27 -25.97 -13.06
CA MET A 284 12.27 -25.77 -14.13
C MET A 284 13.14 -26.99 -14.34
N ASP A 285 13.68 -27.55 -13.27
CA ASP A 285 14.63 -28.69 -13.33
C ASP A 285 13.96 -29.99 -13.76
N GLN A 286 12.75 -30.26 -13.23
CA GLN A 286 12.08 -31.52 -13.50
C GLN A 286 11.33 -31.50 -14.84
N PHE A 287 10.68 -30.40 -15.17
CA PHE A 287 9.79 -30.33 -16.34
C PHE A 287 10.36 -29.50 -17.49
N GLY A 288 11.48 -28.79 -17.27
CA GLY A 288 12.13 -27.97 -18.30
C GLY A 288 11.41 -26.67 -18.61
N LEU A 289 10.60 -26.18 -17.66
CA LEU A 289 9.88 -24.92 -17.80
C LEU A 289 10.81 -23.71 -17.70
N SER A 290 10.39 -22.60 -18.28
CA SER A 290 10.95 -21.29 -17.96
C SER A 290 10.50 -20.82 -16.57
N GLY A 291 11.20 -19.84 -16.01
CA GLY A 291 10.79 -19.23 -14.74
C GLY A 291 9.38 -18.65 -14.81
N GLU A 292 9.06 -17.96 -15.90
CA GLU A 292 7.73 -17.39 -16.13
C GLU A 292 6.63 -18.45 -16.16
N GLU A 293 6.83 -19.56 -16.91
CA GLU A 293 5.87 -20.67 -16.95
C GLU A 293 5.66 -21.30 -15.58
N ALA A 294 6.75 -21.49 -14.82
CA ALA A 294 6.68 -22.04 -13.47
C ALA A 294 5.88 -21.11 -12.52
N PHE A 295 6.16 -19.82 -12.52
CA PHE A 295 5.40 -18.84 -11.73
C PHE A 295 3.95 -18.73 -12.18
N ASN A 296 3.66 -18.85 -13.48
CA ASN A 296 2.30 -18.87 -14.01
C ASN A 296 1.50 -20.06 -13.49
N LEU A 297 2.08 -21.25 -13.44
CA LEU A 297 1.42 -22.44 -12.88
C LEU A 297 1.16 -22.29 -11.38
N ILE A 298 2.14 -21.78 -10.62
CA ILE A 298 1.97 -21.52 -9.18
C ILE A 298 0.86 -20.50 -8.94
N ALA A 299 0.83 -19.42 -9.73
CA ALA A 299 -0.22 -18.40 -9.65
C ALA A 299 -1.62 -18.98 -9.92
N GLN A 300 -1.75 -19.81 -10.97
CA GLN A 300 -3.01 -20.50 -11.29
C GLN A 300 -3.42 -21.46 -10.18
N GLY A 301 -2.46 -22.23 -9.64
CA GLY A 301 -2.71 -23.13 -8.51
C GLY A 301 -3.25 -22.39 -7.30
N ALA A 302 -2.63 -21.26 -6.94
CA ALA A 302 -3.08 -20.41 -5.84
C ALA A 302 -4.47 -19.81 -6.10
N GLN A 303 -4.74 -19.34 -7.33
CA GLN A 303 -6.05 -18.81 -7.73
C GLN A 303 -7.15 -19.87 -7.69
N ASN A 304 -6.82 -21.11 -8.01
CA ASN A 304 -7.73 -22.27 -7.89
C ASN A 304 -7.81 -22.82 -6.45
N GLY A 305 -7.17 -22.14 -5.49
CA GLY A 305 -7.27 -22.47 -4.06
C GLY A 305 -6.49 -23.71 -3.66
N LEU A 306 -5.46 -24.10 -4.38
CA LEU A 306 -4.60 -25.22 -4.02
C LEU A 306 -3.74 -24.92 -2.78
N ASP A 307 -3.57 -23.64 -2.43
CA ASP A 307 -2.82 -23.22 -1.23
C ASP A 307 -3.71 -22.96 0.00
N LYS A 308 -4.92 -23.51 0.06
CA LYS A 308 -5.84 -23.26 1.21
C LYS A 308 -5.24 -23.67 2.56
N ASN A 309 -4.34 -24.61 2.56
CA ASN A 309 -3.68 -25.14 3.76
C ASN A 309 -2.23 -24.62 3.92
N GLY A 310 -1.72 -23.86 2.96
CA GLY A 310 -0.32 -23.39 2.93
C GLY A 310 0.66 -24.52 2.59
N ASP A 311 0.25 -25.50 1.78
CA ASP A 311 1.04 -26.69 1.44
C ASP A 311 1.38 -26.79 -0.06
N LEU A 312 0.96 -25.82 -0.89
CA LEU A 312 1.16 -25.88 -2.35
C LEU A 312 2.65 -25.86 -2.73
N LEU A 313 3.43 -24.92 -2.23
CA LEU A 313 4.83 -24.76 -2.60
C LEU A 313 5.68 -25.95 -2.16
N ASP A 314 5.45 -26.43 -0.94
CA ASP A 314 6.12 -27.60 -0.41
C ASP A 314 5.73 -28.87 -1.20
N SER A 315 4.45 -29.01 -1.56
CA SER A 315 3.96 -30.15 -2.36
C SER A 315 4.58 -30.15 -3.77
N ILE A 316 4.70 -28.98 -4.41
CA ILE A 316 5.40 -28.86 -5.70
C ILE A 316 6.86 -29.31 -5.54
N ASN A 317 7.55 -28.82 -4.50
CA ASN A 317 8.95 -29.13 -4.25
C ASN A 317 9.17 -30.63 -3.96
N GLU A 318 8.28 -31.29 -3.22
CA GLU A 318 8.42 -32.69 -2.85
C GLU A 318 7.99 -33.64 -3.98
N TYR A 319 6.86 -33.36 -4.65
CA TYR A 319 6.22 -34.36 -5.51
C TYR A 319 6.53 -34.23 -7.00
N SER A 320 7.11 -33.12 -7.48
CA SER A 320 7.45 -32.94 -8.91
C SER A 320 8.27 -34.09 -9.47
N VAL A 321 9.24 -34.62 -8.71
CA VAL A 321 10.07 -35.77 -9.10
C VAL A 321 9.24 -37.05 -9.29
N HIS A 322 8.16 -37.21 -8.53
CA HIS A 322 7.28 -38.39 -8.60
C HIS A 322 6.37 -38.34 -9.83
N PHE A 323 5.77 -37.16 -10.12
CA PHE A 323 5.04 -36.96 -11.36
C PHE A 323 5.92 -37.17 -12.58
N LYS A 324 7.10 -36.54 -12.60
CA LYS A 324 8.09 -36.78 -13.68
C LYS A 324 8.46 -38.24 -13.86
N SER A 325 8.63 -38.98 -12.76
CA SER A 325 8.99 -40.39 -12.81
C SER A 325 7.91 -41.30 -13.40
N LEU A 326 6.66 -40.83 -13.38
CA LEU A 326 5.50 -41.44 -14.03
C LEU A 326 5.30 -40.96 -15.48
N GLY A 327 6.17 -40.08 -15.98
CA GLY A 327 6.09 -39.49 -17.31
C GLY A 327 5.07 -38.39 -17.46
N LEU A 328 4.52 -37.91 -16.34
CA LEU A 328 3.57 -36.79 -16.29
C LEU A 328 4.33 -35.46 -16.32
N ASP A 329 3.68 -34.42 -16.84
CA ASP A 329 4.25 -33.09 -16.90
C ASP A 329 3.73 -32.19 -15.76
N ALA A 330 4.12 -30.91 -15.79
CA ALA A 330 3.72 -29.96 -14.76
C ALA A 330 2.22 -29.60 -14.84
N GLU A 331 1.66 -29.52 -16.04
CA GLU A 331 0.22 -29.26 -16.23
C GLU A 331 -0.60 -30.42 -15.67
N ASP A 332 -0.16 -31.67 -15.93
CA ASP A 332 -0.74 -32.88 -15.36
C ASP A 332 -0.75 -32.84 -13.84
N MET A 333 0.37 -32.42 -13.22
CA MET A 333 0.48 -32.33 -11.77
C MET A 333 -0.50 -31.29 -11.19
N PHE A 334 -0.54 -30.08 -11.74
CA PHE A 334 -1.43 -29.06 -11.24
C PHE A 334 -2.91 -29.38 -11.47
N ASN A 335 -3.26 -29.95 -12.62
CA ASN A 335 -4.63 -30.38 -12.92
C ASN A 335 -5.06 -31.56 -12.03
N SER A 336 -4.15 -32.51 -11.78
CA SER A 336 -4.36 -33.59 -10.83
C SER A 336 -4.68 -33.06 -9.41
N PHE A 337 -3.90 -32.09 -8.95
CA PHE A 337 -4.14 -31.45 -7.65
C PHE A 337 -5.47 -30.68 -7.62
N ALA A 338 -5.79 -29.94 -8.68
CA ALA A 338 -7.03 -29.19 -8.78
C ALA A 338 -8.26 -30.11 -8.75
N ASN A 339 -8.26 -31.14 -9.57
CA ASN A 339 -9.35 -32.11 -9.62
C ASN A 339 -9.52 -32.86 -8.28
N GLY A 340 -8.41 -33.28 -7.65
CA GLY A 340 -8.45 -33.92 -6.36
C GLY A 340 -8.95 -33.01 -5.23
N ALA A 341 -8.57 -31.73 -5.25
CA ALA A 341 -9.06 -30.73 -4.30
C ALA A 341 -10.55 -30.45 -4.48
N ASP A 342 -11.04 -30.36 -5.72
CA ASP A 342 -12.45 -30.17 -6.03
C ASP A 342 -13.32 -31.37 -5.63
N ALA A 343 -12.78 -32.57 -5.65
CA ALA A 343 -13.42 -33.77 -5.13
C ALA A 343 -13.51 -33.83 -3.59
N GLY A 344 -13.00 -32.82 -2.89
CA GLY A 344 -13.13 -32.67 -1.45
C GLY A 344 -11.90 -33.07 -0.64
N THR A 345 -10.76 -33.34 -1.29
CA THR A 345 -9.50 -33.57 -0.57
C THR A 345 -9.00 -32.21 -0.01
N PHE A 346 -8.72 -32.18 1.28
CA PHE A 346 -8.42 -30.95 2.00
C PHE A 346 -6.95 -30.52 1.96
N SER A 347 -6.05 -31.30 1.38
CA SER A 347 -4.59 -31.07 1.38
C SER A 347 -3.99 -31.53 0.05
N VAL A 348 -3.22 -30.63 -0.57
CA VAL A 348 -2.45 -30.93 -1.79
C VAL A 348 -1.32 -31.89 -1.49
N ASP A 349 -0.74 -31.83 -0.30
CA ASP A 349 0.25 -32.76 0.20
C ASP A 349 -0.25 -34.22 0.16
N LYS A 350 -1.49 -34.50 0.62
CA LYS A 350 -2.08 -35.84 0.51
C LYS A 350 -2.29 -36.33 -0.92
N LEU A 351 -2.59 -35.39 -1.83
CA LEU A 351 -2.71 -35.72 -3.24
C LEU A 351 -1.35 -36.11 -3.84
N GLY A 352 -0.31 -35.36 -3.50
CA GLY A 352 1.06 -35.67 -3.88
C GLY A 352 1.55 -37.02 -3.32
N ASP A 353 1.25 -37.29 -2.05
CA ASP A 353 1.57 -38.55 -1.39
C ASP A 353 0.93 -39.76 -2.09
N ALA A 354 -0.31 -39.61 -2.57
CA ALA A 354 -0.98 -40.69 -3.30
C ALA A 354 -0.26 -41.00 -4.63
N VAL A 355 0.20 -40.00 -5.36
CA VAL A 355 0.96 -40.18 -6.61
C VAL A 355 2.35 -40.75 -6.33
N LYS A 356 3.01 -40.31 -5.26
CA LYS A 356 4.29 -40.84 -4.79
C LYS A 356 4.18 -42.31 -4.42
N GLU A 357 3.19 -42.69 -3.59
CA GLU A 357 2.95 -44.07 -3.16
C GLU A 357 2.65 -44.97 -4.37
N PHE A 358 1.81 -44.52 -5.30
CA PHE A 358 1.57 -45.21 -6.55
C PHE A 358 2.88 -45.43 -7.33
N GLY A 359 3.66 -44.36 -7.54
CA GLY A 359 4.91 -44.42 -8.29
C GLY A 359 5.97 -45.37 -7.69
N ILE A 360 5.97 -45.52 -6.36
CA ILE A 360 6.82 -46.48 -5.64
C ILE A 360 6.32 -47.91 -5.92
N ARG A 361 5.02 -48.14 -5.72
CA ARG A 361 4.44 -49.48 -5.81
C ARG A 361 4.48 -50.07 -7.21
N VAL A 362 4.13 -49.30 -8.23
CA VAL A 362 4.13 -49.78 -9.62
C VAL A 362 5.52 -50.17 -10.15
N LYS A 363 6.58 -49.82 -9.41
CA LYS A 363 7.99 -50.10 -9.72
C LYS A 363 8.64 -51.10 -8.76
N ASP A 364 7.94 -51.53 -7.68
CA ASP A 364 8.52 -52.37 -6.63
C ASP A 364 8.63 -53.85 -7.03
N GLY A 365 7.89 -54.26 -8.06
CA GLY A 365 7.87 -55.65 -8.53
C GLY A 365 7.28 -56.65 -7.52
N SER A 366 6.53 -56.17 -6.51
CA SER A 366 5.92 -57.02 -5.50
C SER A 366 4.83 -57.92 -6.09
N ASP A 367 4.63 -59.08 -5.47
CA ASP A 367 3.57 -60.00 -5.89
C ASP A 367 2.17 -59.35 -5.83
N GLY A 368 1.96 -58.44 -4.88
CA GLY A 368 0.71 -57.69 -4.72
C GLY A 368 0.44 -56.77 -5.90
N THR A 369 1.43 -55.97 -6.31
CA THR A 369 1.34 -55.06 -7.45
C THR A 369 1.17 -55.82 -8.76
N MET A 370 1.97 -56.89 -8.97
CA MET A 370 1.86 -57.74 -10.16
C MET A 370 0.51 -58.47 -10.25
N GLN A 371 -0.09 -58.83 -9.11
CA GLN A 371 -1.42 -59.39 -9.07
C GLN A 371 -2.49 -58.33 -9.36
N ALA A 372 -2.36 -57.12 -8.82
CA ALA A 372 -3.28 -56.03 -9.09
C ALA A 372 -3.34 -55.68 -10.60
N PHE A 373 -2.21 -55.64 -11.31
CA PHE A 373 -2.22 -55.43 -12.76
C PHE A 373 -3.03 -56.51 -13.50
N LYS A 374 -2.93 -57.80 -13.08
CA LYS A 374 -3.72 -58.89 -13.65
C LYS A 374 -5.20 -58.77 -13.32
N ASP A 375 -5.52 -58.37 -12.10
CA ASP A 375 -6.91 -58.27 -11.61
C ASP A 375 -7.67 -57.13 -12.33
N ILE A 376 -6.97 -56.07 -12.73
CA ILE A 376 -7.53 -55.00 -13.57
C ILE A 376 -7.46 -55.35 -15.08
N GLY A 377 -7.00 -56.54 -15.46
CA GLY A 377 -7.01 -57.03 -16.83
C GLY A 377 -5.82 -56.60 -17.70
N LEU A 378 -4.72 -56.13 -17.10
CA LEU A 378 -3.51 -55.72 -17.81
C LEU A 378 -2.42 -56.80 -17.79
N ASN A 379 -1.50 -56.75 -18.75
CA ASN A 379 -0.30 -57.59 -18.72
C ASN A 379 0.69 -57.06 -17.68
N ALA A 380 0.85 -57.79 -16.58
CA ALA A 380 1.64 -57.30 -15.45
C ALA A 380 3.11 -57.05 -15.79
N ASP A 381 3.74 -57.92 -16.60
CA ASP A 381 5.16 -57.77 -16.96
C ASP A 381 5.37 -56.55 -17.91
N GLU A 382 4.49 -56.36 -18.89
CA GLU A 382 4.53 -55.25 -19.81
C GLU A 382 4.24 -53.93 -19.08
N THR A 383 3.25 -53.90 -18.19
CA THR A 383 2.88 -52.73 -17.40
C THR A 383 4.01 -52.30 -16.47
N ALA A 384 4.59 -53.26 -15.74
CA ALA A 384 5.74 -53.00 -14.88
C ALA A 384 6.96 -52.50 -15.67
N ALA A 385 7.22 -53.10 -16.84
CA ALA A 385 8.31 -52.66 -17.73
C ALA A 385 8.09 -51.23 -18.27
N ALA A 386 6.85 -50.84 -18.57
CA ALA A 386 6.50 -49.49 -19.00
C ALA A 386 6.76 -48.47 -17.91
N PHE A 387 6.38 -48.74 -16.66
CA PHE A 387 6.71 -47.83 -15.52
C PHE A 387 8.21 -47.76 -15.24
N ALA A 388 8.92 -48.88 -15.39
CA ALA A 388 10.37 -48.90 -15.23
C ALA A 388 11.11 -48.10 -16.34
N ALA A 389 10.57 -48.06 -17.55
CA ALA A 389 11.12 -47.29 -18.66
C ALA A 389 10.96 -45.76 -18.47
N GLY A 390 9.91 -45.30 -17.76
CA GLY A 390 9.63 -43.90 -17.57
C GLY A 390 9.09 -43.20 -18.84
N GLY A 391 8.99 -41.88 -18.77
CA GLY A 391 8.57 -41.02 -19.91
C GLY A 391 7.20 -41.41 -20.49
N GLU A 392 7.00 -41.26 -21.78
CA GLU A 392 5.72 -41.50 -22.46
C GLU A 392 5.16 -42.95 -22.21
N GLN A 393 6.04 -43.92 -22.01
CA GLN A 393 5.59 -45.29 -21.72
C GLN A 393 4.98 -45.39 -20.32
N ALA A 394 5.57 -44.70 -19.34
CA ALA A 394 5.02 -44.67 -17.98
C ALA A 394 3.73 -43.85 -17.91
N ALA A 395 3.66 -42.71 -18.62
CA ALA A 395 2.44 -41.91 -18.72
C ALA A 395 1.27 -42.71 -19.32
N LYS A 396 1.54 -43.41 -20.42
CA LYS A 396 0.54 -44.31 -21.01
C LYS A 396 0.13 -45.45 -20.07
N ALA A 397 1.08 -46.04 -19.37
CA ALA A 397 0.78 -47.08 -18.39
C ALA A 397 -0.02 -46.56 -17.19
N PHE A 398 0.21 -45.31 -16.78
CA PHE A 398 -0.59 -44.64 -15.76
C PHE A 398 -2.05 -44.49 -16.17
N ASP A 399 -2.29 -43.98 -17.40
CA ASP A 399 -3.63 -43.88 -17.97
C ASP A 399 -4.32 -45.25 -18.13
N ASP A 400 -3.61 -46.25 -18.69
CA ASP A 400 -4.13 -47.60 -18.88
C ASP A 400 -4.52 -48.24 -17.52
N VAL A 401 -3.67 -48.11 -16.48
CA VAL A 401 -3.90 -48.66 -15.13
C VAL A 401 -5.06 -47.98 -14.44
N THR A 402 -5.10 -46.63 -14.44
CA THR A 402 -6.17 -45.89 -13.78
C THR A 402 -7.51 -46.11 -14.48
N THR A 403 -7.53 -46.05 -15.81
CA THR A 403 -8.74 -46.38 -16.60
C THR A 403 -9.25 -47.78 -16.30
N ALA A 404 -8.38 -48.80 -16.31
CA ALA A 404 -8.77 -50.19 -16.04
C ALA A 404 -9.25 -50.37 -14.58
N LEU A 405 -8.59 -49.74 -13.62
CA LEU A 405 -8.97 -49.81 -12.20
C LEU A 405 -10.36 -49.22 -11.96
N PHE A 406 -10.66 -48.07 -12.52
CA PHE A 406 -11.96 -47.43 -12.33
C PHE A 406 -13.08 -48.04 -13.20
N ALA A 407 -12.75 -48.84 -14.19
CA ALA A 407 -13.72 -49.61 -15.00
C ALA A 407 -14.15 -50.93 -14.33
N MET A 408 -13.59 -51.32 -13.16
CA MET A 408 -13.96 -52.54 -12.47
C MET A 408 -15.39 -52.49 -11.93
N ASP A 409 -16.20 -53.47 -12.26
CA ASP A 409 -17.60 -53.59 -11.79
C ASP A 409 -17.73 -54.10 -10.35
N ASP A 410 -16.74 -54.89 -9.88
CA ASP A 410 -16.74 -55.45 -8.51
C ASP A 410 -16.05 -54.47 -7.53
N PRO A 411 -16.80 -53.85 -6.62
CA PRO A 411 -16.21 -52.88 -5.67
C PRO A 411 -15.17 -53.48 -4.72
N LEU A 412 -15.30 -54.81 -4.38
CA LEU A 412 -14.35 -55.47 -3.50
C LEU A 412 -13.03 -55.72 -4.23
N ALA A 413 -13.10 -56.20 -5.46
CA ALA A 413 -11.94 -56.42 -6.30
C ALA A 413 -11.25 -55.08 -6.62
N GLN A 414 -12.01 -54.06 -6.95
CA GLN A 414 -11.52 -52.70 -7.18
C GLN A 414 -10.78 -52.15 -5.95
N ASN A 415 -11.38 -52.29 -4.75
CA ASN A 415 -10.75 -51.83 -3.52
C ASN A 415 -9.45 -52.60 -3.24
N THR A 416 -9.42 -53.90 -3.48
CA THR A 416 -8.21 -54.73 -3.28
C THR A 416 -7.08 -54.30 -4.23
N ALA A 417 -7.39 -54.08 -5.50
CA ALA A 417 -6.44 -53.61 -6.50
C ALA A 417 -5.99 -52.16 -6.19
N GLY A 418 -6.92 -51.28 -5.81
CA GLY A 418 -6.63 -49.92 -5.43
C GLY A 418 -5.67 -49.81 -4.24
N VAL A 419 -5.90 -50.57 -3.17
CA VAL A 419 -4.98 -50.62 -2.01
C VAL A 419 -3.61 -51.19 -2.42
N ALA A 420 -3.56 -52.19 -3.29
CA ALA A 420 -2.28 -52.74 -3.78
C ALA A 420 -1.48 -51.69 -4.58
N LEU A 421 -2.14 -50.83 -5.36
CA LEU A 421 -1.52 -49.85 -6.24
C LEU A 421 -1.24 -48.52 -5.55
N PHE A 422 -2.12 -48.02 -4.69
CA PHE A 422 -2.03 -46.71 -4.04
C PHE A 422 -1.80 -46.78 -2.51
N GLY A 423 -1.69 -47.97 -1.95
CA GLY A 423 -1.50 -48.14 -0.52
C GLY A 423 -2.67 -47.60 0.30
N THR A 424 -2.36 -47.08 1.49
CA THR A 424 -3.34 -46.49 2.38
C THR A 424 -3.98 -45.22 1.82
N MET A 425 -3.37 -44.60 0.83
CA MET A 425 -3.92 -43.42 0.17
C MET A 425 -5.25 -43.73 -0.53
N TRP A 426 -5.43 -44.95 -1.04
CA TRP A 426 -6.69 -45.40 -1.59
C TRP A 426 -7.85 -45.35 -0.58
N GLU A 427 -7.58 -45.73 0.67
CA GLU A 427 -8.56 -45.69 1.76
C GLU A 427 -8.79 -44.26 2.25
N ASP A 428 -7.73 -43.44 2.30
CA ASP A 428 -7.78 -42.05 2.77
C ASP A 428 -8.58 -41.13 1.84
N LEU A 429 -8.38 -41.24 0.52
CA LEU A 429 -9.02 -40.40 -0.49
C LEU A 429 -10.36 -41.00 -0.98
N GLY A 430 -10.54 -42.30 -0.86
CA GLY A 430 -11.70 -43.01 -1.40
C GLY A 430 -11.68 -43.08 -2.94
N VAL A 431 -12.61 -43.85 -3.51
CA VAL A 431 -12.66 -44.06 -4.97
C VAL A 431 -12.88 -42.77 -5.74
N GLU A 432 -13.78 -41.90 -5.26
CA GLU A 432 -14.10 -40.62 -5.93
C GLU A 432 -12.90 -39.64 -5.91
N GLY A 433 -12.22 -39.51 -4.77
CA GLY A 433 -11.03 -38.68 -4.65
C GLY A 433 -9.87 -39.18 -5.50
N MET A 434 -9.68 -40.51 -5.53
CA MET A 434 -8.65 -41.13 -6.36
C MET A 434 -8.95 -41.00 -7.86
N GLN A 435 -10.20 -41.16 -8.26
CA GLN A 435 -10.61 -40.94 -9.65
C GLN A 435 -10.41 -39.48 -10.10
N ALA A 436 -10.71 -38.53 -9.23
CA ALA A 436 -10.47 -37.11 -9.49
C ALA A 436 -8.97 -36.81 -9.59
N LEU A 437 -8.16 -37.31 -8.64
CA LEU A 437 -6.70 -37.13 -8.63
C LEU A 437 -6.04 -37.69 -9.92
N THR A 438 -6.51 -38.78 -10.46
CA THR A 438 -5.94 -39.39 -11.66
C THR A 438 -6.50 -38.79 -12.97
N ASN A 439 -7.45 -37.89 -12.88
CA ASN A 439 -7.91 -37.09 -14.02
C ASN A 439 -6.94 -35.94 -14.26
N LEU A 440 -6.15 -36.01 -15.33
CA LEU A 440 -5.14 -35.03 -15.70
C LEU A 440 -5.68 -33.90 -16.55
N ASN A 441 -6.96 -33.97 -16.97
CA ASN A 441 -7.58 -32.91 -17.79
C ASN A 441 -8.00 -31.74 -16.89
N GLY A 442 -7.68 -30.50 -17.32
CA GLY A 442 -8.06 -29.29 -16.59
C GLY A 442 -7.77 -28.02 -17.36
N GLU A 443 -7.96 -26.89 -16.68
CA GLU A 443 -7.78 -25.56 -17.26
C GLU A 443 -6.44 -24.92 -16.87
N ILE A 444 -5.68 -25.52 -15.96
CA ILE A 444 -4.35 -25.03 -15.56
C ILE A 444 -3.36 -25.41 -16.66
N SER A 445 -2.71 -24.39 -17.22
CA SER A 445 -1.81 -24.55 -18.37
C SER A 445 -0.69 -23.53 -18.37
N THR A 446 0.48 -23.91 -18.88
CA THR A 446 1.63 -23.03 -19.10
C THR A 446 1.31 -21.89 -20.08
N THR A 447 0.32 -22.08 -20.94
CA THR A 447 -0.12 -21.06 -21.91
C THR A 447 -1.04 -19.99 -21.33
N THR A 448 -1.51 -20.15 -20.10
CA THR A 448 -2.37 -19.19 -19.42
C THR A 448 -1.50 -18.12 -18.76
N ASP A 449 -1.63 -16.87 -19.19
CA ASP A 449 -0.91 -15.73 -18.63
C ASP A 449 -1.62 -15.21 -17.36
N ALA A 450 -1.35 -15.86 -16.24
CA ALA A 450 -1.88 -15.48 -14.94
C ALA A 450 -1.13 -14.29 -14.34
N LEU A 451 0.19 -14.20 -14.55
CA LEU A 451 1.03 -13.13 -14.00
C LEU A 451 0.65 -11.77 -14.58
N SER A 452 0.51 -11.64 -15.90
CA SER A 452 0.07 -10.37 -16.51
C SER A 452 -1.32 -9.96 -16.05
N LYS A 453 -2.24 -10.91 -15.84
CA LYS A 453 -3.58 -10.62 -15.30
C LYS A 453 -3.51 -10.12 -13.86
N ILE A 454 -2.68 -10.74 -13.01
CA ILE A 454 -2.47 -10.28 -11.63
C ILE A 454 -1.88 -8.88 -11.63
N ASN A 455 -0.84 -8.65 -12.44
CA ASN A 455 -0.19 -7.35 -12.56
C ASN A 455 -1.17 -6.27 -13.02
N ALA A 456 -1.97 -6.54 -14.04
CA ALA A 456 -2.95 -5.60 -14.58
C ALA A 456 -4.02 -5.20 -13.55
N VAL A 457 -4.48 -6.15 -12.72
CA VAL A 457 -5.52 -5.86 -11.71
C VAL A 457 -4.93 -5.22 -10.45
N LYS A 458 -3.76 -5.68 -9.99
CA LYS A 458 -3.16 -5.25 -8.73
C LYS A 458 -2.71 -3.79 -8.74
N TYR A 459 -2.22 -3.33 -9.89
CA TYR A 459 -1.65 -2.00 -10.06
C TYR A 459 -2.52 -1.06 -10.90
N ASP A 460 -3.78 -1.43 -11.19
CA ASP A 460 -4.74 -0.64 -11.96
C ASP A 460 -5.54 0.31 -11.06
N ASP A 461 -4.82 1.08 -10.24
CA ASP A 461 -5.41 2.16 -9.44
C ASP A 461 -4.54 3.42 -9.48
N PHE A 462 -5.18 4.57 -9.23
CA PHE A 462 -4.51 5.86 -9.25
C PHE A 462 -3.36 5.96 -8.23
N GLY A 463 -3.50 5.34 -7.05
CA GLY A 463 -2.48 5.34 -6.01
C GLY A 463 -1.23 4.60 -6.45
N SER A 464 -1.39 3.42 -7.04
CA SER A 464 -0.29 2.63 -7.60
C SER A 464 0.40 3.34 -8.76
N ALA A 465 -0.37 3.98 -9.67
CA ALA A 465 0.18 4.76 -10.76
C ALA A 465 1.01 5.96 -10.26
N MET A 466 0.50 6.69 -9.24
CA MET A 466 1.24 7.81 -8.63
C MET A 466 2.48 7.36 -7.86
N SER A 467 2.40 6.21 -7.18
CA SER A 467 3.57 5.60 -6.52
C SER A 467 4.66 5.23 -7.54
N GLY A 468 4.27 4.57 -8.63
CA GLY A 468 5.19 4.23 -9.72
C GLY A 468 5.83 5.47 -10.35
N LEU A 469 5.05 6.52 -10.62
CA LEU A 469 5.58 7.80 -11.10
C LEU A 469 6.57 8.40 -10.10
N GLY A 470 6.24 8.39 -8.80
CA GLY A 470 7.13 8.87 -7.75
C GLY A 470 8.47 8.11 -7.70
N ARG A 471 8.43 6.79 -7.88
CA ARG A 471 9.63 5.93 -7.95
C ARG A 471 10.49 6.25 -9.18
N VAL A 472 9.87 6.37 -10.34
CA VAL A 472 10.55 6.75 -11.58
C VAL A 472 11.20 8.14 -11.47
N LEU A 473 10.52 9.10 -10.84
CA LEU A 473 11.12 10.42 -10.58
C LEU A 473 12.31 10.32 -9.61
N LYS A 474 12.22 9.51 -8.56
CA LYS A 474 13.34 9.30 -7.64
C LYS A 474 14.58 8.72 -8.36
N THR A 475 14.42 7.67 -9.14
CA THR A 475 15.53 7.00 -9.80
C THR A 475 16.13 7.83 -10.93
N ASN A 476 15.31 8.52 -11.72
CA ASN A 476 15.81 9.25 -12.88
C ASN A 476 16.26 10.67 -12.56
N PHE A 477 15.79 11.25 -11.45
CA PHE A 477 16.06 12.64 -11.13
C PHE A 477 16.75 12.83 -9.77
N VAL A 478 16.30 12.13 -8.73
CA VAL A 478 16.87 12.32 -7.38
C VAL A 478 18.19 11.56 -7.25
N LEU A 479 18.23 10.31 -7.73
CA LEU A 479 19.42 9.46 -7.63
C LEU A 479 20.67 10.07 -8.27
N PRO A 480 20.68 10.55 -9.53
CA PRO A 480 21.88 11.14 -10.14
C PRO A 480 22.42 12.36 -9.36
N ILE A 481 21.53 13.18 -8.79
CA ILE A 481 21.95 14.31 -7.94
C ILE A 481 22.64 13.80 -6.67
N GLY A 482 22.08 12.74 -6.07
CA GLY A 482 22.63 12.11 -4.87
C GLY A 482 23.98 11.45 -5.12
N GLU A 483 24.13 10.72 -6.21
CA GLU A 483 25.38 10.06 -6.61
C GLU A 483 26.51 11.05 -6.85
N GLU A 484 26.20 12.21 -7.46
CA GLU A 484 27.18 13.26 -7.70
C GLU A 484 27.58 13.99 -6.39
N ALA A 485 26.63 14.14 -5.44
CA ALA A 485 26.86 14.84 -4.17
C ALA A 485 27.43 13.94 -3.07
N LEU A 486 27.19 12.64 -3.12
CA LEU A 486 27.61 11.68 -2.08
C LEU A 486 29.14 11.61 -1.89
N PRO A 487 29.99 11.58 -2.93
CA PRO A 487 31.45 11.61 -2.78
C PRO A 487 31.93 12.86 -2.04
N ALA A 488 31.44 14.03 -2.42
CA ALA A 488 31.83 15.30 -1.78
C ALA A 488 31.52 15.32 -0.28
N LEU A 489 30.36 14.80 0.11
CA LEU A 489 29.98 14.65 1.53
C LEU A 489 30.81 13.59 2.25
N SER A 490 31.10 12.47 1.59
CA SER A 490 31.98 11.42 2.13
C SER A 490 33.39 11.94 2.37
N ASP A 491 33.94 12.71 1.42
CA ASP A 491 35.28 13.31 1.53
C ASP A 491 35.30 14.35 2.66
N PHE A 492 34.28 15.18 2.79
CA PHE A 492 34.14 16.11 3.91
C PHE A 492 34.15 15.39 5.27
N VAL A 493 33.36 14.32 5.43
CA VAL A 493 33.31 13.54 6.68
C VAL A 493 34.63 12.84 6.95
N ASN A 494 35.29 12.30 5.93
CA ASN A 494 36.59 11.66 6.04
C ASN A 494 37.69 12.65 6.45
N GLU A 495 37.72 13.85 5.84
CA GLU A 495 38.64 14.92 6.20
C GLU A 495 38.45 15.39 7.64
N LEU A 496 37.17 15.57 8.07
CA LEU A 496 36.85 15.91 9.45
C LEU A 496 37.30 14.83 10.43
N SER A 497 37.05 13.56 10.11
CA SER A 497 37.42 12.43 10.95
C SER A 497 38.94 12.29 11.08
N ALA A 498 39.67 12.43 9.97
CA ALA A 498 41.12 12.41 9.95
C ALA A 498 41.73 13.62 10.69
N GLY A 499 41.11 14.79 10.51
CA GLY A 499 41.53 16.00 11.18
C GLY A 499 41.26 15.95 12.71
N ALA A 500 40.10 15.48 13.11
CA ALA A 500 39.79 15.27 14.52
C ALA A 500 40.76 14.27 15.18
N ALA A 501 41.07 13.18 14.52
CA ALA A 501 42.07 12.20 14.99
C ALA A 501 43.50 12.81 15.10
N SER A 502 43.87 13.68 14.17
CA SER A 502 45.21 14.33 14.14
C SER A 502 45.32 15.51 15.13
N ALA A 503 44.22 16.16 15.43
CA ALA A 503 44.18 17.33 16.33
C ALA A 503 44.48 16.96 17.77
N ASN A 504 44.22 15.73 18.20
CA ASN A 504 44.51 15.22 19.55
C ASN A 504 44.08 16.19 20.67
N GLY A 505 42.91 16.82 20.50
CA GLY A 505 42.34 17.78 21.45
C GLY A 505 42.80 19.25 21.30
N ASP A 506 43.56 19.57 20.25
CA ASP A 506 43.95 20.95 19.88
C ASP A 506 42.81 21.61 19.09
N ILE A 507 42.09 22.52 19.77
CA ILE A 507 40.92 23.22 19.18
C ILE A 507 41.29 24.07 17.95
N SER A 508 42.50 24.66 17.91
CA SER A 508 42.94 25.45 16.80
C SER A 508 43.11 24.59 15.53
N LYS A 509 43.71 23.42 15.67
CA LYS A 509 43.88 22.46 14.55
C LYS A 509 42.54 21.89 14.09
N MET A 510 41.60 21.65 15.01
CA MET A 510 40.24 21.24 14.66
C MET A 510 39.52 22.32 13.84
N SER A 511 39.62 23.59 14.25
CA SER A 511 39.04 24.72 13.51
C SER A 511 39.62 24.87 12.11
N ASP A 512 40.96 24.72 11.98
CA ASP A 512 41.64 24.79 10.67
C ASP A 512 41.23 23.63 9.75
N THR A 513 41.09 22.43 10.32
CA THR A 513 40.61 21.24 9.55
C THR A 513 39.17 21.43 9.12
N PHE A 514 38.29 21.88 10.01
CA PHE A 514 36.90 22.17 9.66
C PHE A 514 36.80 23.23 8.57
N GLY A 515 37.56 24.30 8.66
CA GLY A 515 37.60 25.37 7.66
C GLY A 515 38.07 24.87 6.30
N THR A 516 39.07 23.95 6.27
CA THR A 516 39.57 23.37 5.03
C THR A 516 38.59 22.40 4.41
N ALA A 517 38.03 21.49 5.22
CA ALA A 517 37.02 20.54 4.77
C ALA A 517 35.75 21.25 4.24
N LEU A 518 35.29 22.27 4.95
CA LEU A 518 34.14 23.08 4.53
C LEU A 518 34.43 23.85 3.22
N ALA A 519 35.64 24.35 3.04
CA ALA A 519 36.02 25.01 1.79
C ALA A 519 36.04 24.02 0.61
N GLY A 520 36.56 22.80 0.81
CA GLY A 520 36.50 21.70 -0.16
C GLY A 520 35.05 21.37 -0.52
N LEU A 521 34.21 21.13 0.47
CA LEU A 521 32.79 20.84 0.27
C LEU A 521 32.08 21.95 -0.56
N ILE A 522 32.34 23.22 -0.26
CA ILE A 522 31.77 24.35 -1.01
C ILE A 522 32.28 24.37 -2.46
N GLU A 523 33.55 24.05 -2.69
CA GLU A 523 34.13 23.96 -4.04
C GLU A 523 33.47 22.82 -4.83
N ASP A 524 33.30 21.64 -4.23
CA ASP A 524 32.64 20.49 -4.86
C ASP A 524 31.18 20.78 -5.17
N PHE A 525 30.43 21.32 -4.21
CA PHE A 525 29.05 21.72 -4.45
C PHE A 525 28.90 22.82 -5.51
N SER A 526 29.89 23.69 -5.67
CA SER A 526 29.87 24.72 -6.71
C SER A 526 29.99 24.14 -8.12
N THR A 527 30.57 22.95 -8.26
CA THR A 527 30.63 22.20 -9.54
C THR A 527 29.35 21.43 -9.83
N ILE A 528 28.65 20.97 -8.79
CA ILE A 528 27.39 20.21 -8.88
C ILE A 528 26.20 21.16 -9.15
N LEU A 529 26.21 22.37 -8.59
CA LEU A 529 25.10 23.32 -8.67
C LEU A 529 24.64 23.66 -10.11
N PRO A 530 25.54 23.87 -11.09
CA PRO A 530 25.13 24.07 -12.48
C PRO A 530 24.41 22.85 -13.05
N GLN A 531 24.87 21.64 -12.78
CA GLN A 531 24.25 20.40 -13.26
C GLN A 531 22.84 20.24 -12.66
N VAL A 532 22.66 20.50 -11.36
CA VAL A 532 21.35 20.49 -10.69
C VAL A 532 20.42 21.53 -11.33
N THR A 533 20.94 22.72 -11.69
CA THR A 533 20.17 23.78 -12.32
C THR A 533 19.76 23.42 -13.76
N ASP A 534 20.68 22.88 -14.54
CA ASP A 534 20.41 22.43 -15.91
C ASP A 534 19.37 21.31 -15.91
N PHE A 535 19.52 20.38 -15.01
CA PHE A 535 18.61 19.27 -14.80
C PHE A 535 17.21 19.72 -14.36
N ALA A 536 17.11 20.61 -13.37
CA ALA A 536 15.84 21.21 -12.97
C ALA A 536 15.16 21.96 -14.13
N THR A 537 15.96 22.58 -15.00
CA THR A 537 15.48 23.28 -16.19
C THR A 537 14.93 22.28 -17.22
N GLU A 538 15.60 21.16 -17.45
CA GLU A 538 15.12 20.10 -18.35
C GLU A 538 13.83 19.47 -17.85
N ILE A 539 13.69 19.25 -16.53
CA ILE A 539 12.42 18.79 -15.94
C ILE A 539 11.30 19.77 -16.24
N VAL A 540 11.51 21.05 -15.95
CA VAL A 540 10.48 22.08 -16.17
C VAL A 540 10.10 22.16 -17.65
N LEU A 541 11.08 22.11 -18.55
CA LEU A 541 10.84 22.09 -20.00
C LEU A 541 10.06 20.84 -20.41
N GLY A 542 10.46 19.66 -19.93
CA GLY A 542 9.76 18.40 -20.21
C GLY A 542 8.31 18.38 -19.70
N LEU A 543 8.08 18.94 -18.49
CA LEU A 543 6.72 19.09 -17.95
C LEU A 543 5.90 20.08 -18.78
N VAL A 544 6.48 21.21 -19.19
CA VAL A 544 5.84 22.19 -20.05
C VAL A 544 5.50 21.58 -21.40
N ASP A 545 6.42 20.87 -22.03
CA ASP A 545 6.23 20.21 -23.31
C ASP A 545 5.14 19.13 -23.22
N GLY A 546 5.16 18.32 -22.15
CA GLY A 546 4.12 17.31 -21.88
C GLY A 546 2.74 17.96 -21.66
N LEU A 547 2.67 19.07 -20.92
CA LEU A 547 1.44 19.83 -20.73
C LEU A 547 0.93 20.41 -22.06
N VAL A 548 1.84 21.02 -22.83
CA VAL A 548 1.52 21.60 -24.15
C VAL A 548 1.04 20.52 -25.13
N ALA A 549 1.68 19.36 -25.14
CA ALA A 549 1.26 18.22 -25.95
C ALA A 549 -0.12 17.67 -25.55
N SER A 550 -0.47 17.75 -24.26
CA SER A 550 -1.75 17.30 -23.71
C SER A 550 -2.87 18.34 -23.84
N LEU A 551 -2.55 19.63 -24.09
CA LEU A 551 -3.53 20.70 -24.23
C LEU A 551 -4.65 20.42 -25.24
N PRO A 552 -4.39 19.87 -26.43
CA PRO A 552 -5.47 19.52 -27.37
C PRO A 552 -6.46 18.52 -26.80
N GLN A 553 -5.97 17.51 -26.08
CA GLN A 553 -6.81 16.47 -25.45
C GLN A 553 -7.63 17.05 -24.31
N ILE A 554 -7.01 17.86 -23.45
CA ILE A 554 -7.67 18.57 -22.35
C ILE A 554 -8.75 19.50 -22.89
N THR A 555 -8.45 20.23 -23.98
CA THR A 555 -9.40 21.14 -24.64
C THR A 555 -10.58 20.37 -25.21
N THR A 556 -10.33 19.25 -25.88
CA THR A 556 -11.38 18.38 -26.42
C THR A 556 -12.27 17.83 -25.30
N ALA A 557 -11.68 17.27 -24.24
CA ALA A 557 -12.43 16.77 -23.09
C ALA A 557 -13.25 17.89 -22.40
N ALA A 558 -12.70 19.09 -22.28
CA ALA A 558 -13.44 20.23 -21.73
C ALA A 558 -14.63 20.64 -22.62
N VAL A 559 -14.45 20.66 -23.95
CA VAL A 559 -15.53 20.95 -24.91
C VAL A 559 -16.61 19.87 -24.85
N ASP A 560 -16.22 18.59 -24.78
CA ASP A 560 -17.16 17.47 -24.66
C ASP A 560 -17.95 17.54 -23.35
N MET A 561 -17.30 17.88 -22.25
CA MET A 561 -17.94 18.06 -20.95
C MET A 561 -18.93 19.24 -20.97
N ILE A 562 -18.54 20.40 -21.54
CA ILE A 562 -19.43 21.55 -21.71
C ILE A 562 -20.61 21.19 -22.60
N THR A 563 -20.35 20.47 -23.69
CA THR A 563 -21.40 20.04 -24.63
C THR A 563 -22.40 19.10 -23.95
N ALA A 564 -21.91 18.13 -23.17
CA ALA A 564 -22.76 17.23 -22.38
C ALA A 564 -23.59 17.97 -21.33
N LEU A 565 -22.99 18.96 -20.63
CA LEU A 565 -23.68 19.80 -19.67
C LEU A 565 -24.78 20.65 -20.34
N VAL A 566 -24.47 21.26 -21.50
CA VAL A 566 -25.46 22.05 -22.26
C VAL A 566 -26.59 21.16 -22.76
N GLN A 567 -26.28 19.98 -23.30
CA GLN A 567 -27.29 19.01 -23.73
C GLN A 567 -28.18 18.54 -22.56
N GLY A 568 -27.57 18.25 -21.42
CA GLY A 568 -28.30 17.87 -20.19
C GLY A 568 -29.22 19.01 -19.71
N LEU A 569 -28.74 20.25 -19.73
CA LEU A 569 -29.54 21.42 -19.36
C LEU A 569 -30.70 21.65 -20.34
N VAL A 570 -30.44 21.56 -21.65
CA VAL A 570 -31.47 21.69 -22.70
C VAL A 570 -32.52 20.58 -22.55
N ALA A 571 -32.10 19.35 -22.27
CA ALA A 571 -33.03 18.24 -22.03
C ALA A 571 -33.86 18.43 -20.76
N ALA A 572 -33.34 19.11 -19.75
CA ALA A 572 -34.05 19.41 -18.51
C ALA A 572 -34.99 20.62 -18.61
N LEU A 573 -34.81 21.51 -19.61
CA LEU A 573 -35.63 22.72 -19.78
C LEU A 573 -37.16 22.45 -19.81
N PRO A 574 -37.69 21.44 -20.50
CA PRO A 574 -39.12 21.16 -20.49
C PRO A 574 -39.63 20.80 -19.10
N ALA A 575 -38.85 20.01 -18.34
CA ALA A 575 -39.21 19.63 -16.97
C ALA A 575 -39.18 20.83 -16.03
N ILE A 576 -38.19 21.71 -16.16
CA ILE A 576 -38.09 22.96 -15.38
C ILE A 576 -39.27 23.88 -15.73
N ALA A 577 -39.63 24.01 -17.01
CA ALA A 577 -40.77 24.81 -17.43
C ALA A 577 -42.12 24.27 -16.88
N GLN A 578 -42.30 22.95 -16.89
CA GLN A 578 -43.47 22.30 -16.29
C GLN A 578 -43.52 22.52 -14.78
N ALA A 579 -42.39 22.33 -14.09
CA ALA A 579 -42.33 22.56 -12.65
C ALA A 579 -42.61 24.04 -12.30
N ALA A 580 -42.05 24.99 -13.06
CA ALA A 580 -42.34 26.41 -12.86
C ALA A 580 -43.83 26.74 -13.08
N THR A 581 -44.46 26.14 -14.11
CA THR A 581 -45.90 26.29 -14.35
C THR A 581 -46.74 25.71 -13.19
N GLN A 582 -46.40 24.55 -12.70
CA GLN A 582 -47.08 23.95 -11.56
C GLN A 582 -46.95 24.78 -10.26
N ILE A 583 -45.73 25.32 -10.01
CA ILE A 583 -45.52 26.20 -8.87
C ILE A 583 -46.35 27.49 -9.02
N LEU A 584 -46.41 28.06 -10.23
CA LEU A 584 -47.22 29.25 -10.49
C LEU A 584 -48.71 28.99 -10.27
N LEU A 585 -49.22 27.86 -10.78
CA LEU A 585 -50.63 27.46 -10.54
C LEU A 585 -50.91 27.25 -9.07
N ALA A 586 -50.04 26.54 -8.34
CA ALA A 586 -50.18 26.33 -6.91
C ALA A 586 -50.15 27.64 -6.11
N LEU A 587 -49.32 28.62 -6.52
CA LEU A 587 -49.30 29.95 -5.92
C LEU A 587 -50.62 30.71 -6.20
N ILE A 588 -51.16 30.66 -7.41
CA ILE A 588 -52.43 31.29 -7.78
C ILE A 588 -53.56 30.66 -6.99
N ASP A 589 -53.63 29.33 -6.91
CA ASP A 589 -54.64 28.60 -6.14
C ASP A 589 -54.55 28.94 -4.64
N GLY A 590 -53.34 29.00 -4.10
CA GLY A 590 -53.12 29.42 -2.71
C GLY A 590 -53.54 30.86 -2.45
N LEU A 591 -53.30 31.77 -3.38
CA LEU A 591 -53.72 33.16 -3.28
C LEU A 591 -55.24 33.29 -3.38
N ILE A 592 -55.89 32.57 -4.29
CA ILE A 592 -57.36 32.54 -4.41
C ILE A 592 -57.99 31.96 -3.12
N ALA A 593 -57.41 30.91 -2.58
CA ALA A 593 -57.87 30.33 -1.30
C ALA A 593 -57.70 31.28 -0.11
N ALA A 594 -56.67 32.12 -0.12
CA ALA A 594 -56.42 33.11 0.92
C ALA A 594 -57.26 34.38 0.78
N LEU A 595 -57.84 34.65 -0.41
CA LEU A 595 -58.59 35.90 -0.70
C LEU A 595 -59.73 36.13 0.29
N PRO A 596 -60.60 35.14 0.64
CA PRO A 596 -61.66 35.31 1.62
C PRO A 596 -61.11 35.73 2.99
N LEU A 597 -60.02 35.10 3.43
CA LEU A 597 -59.37 35.41 4.72
C LEU A 597 -58.77 36.84 4.74
N LEU A 598 -58.20 37.27 3.62
CA LEU A 598 -57.68 38.62 3.47
C LEU A 598 -58.82 39.66 3.51
N VAL A 599 -59.95 39.38 2.85
CA VAL A 599 -61.11 40.26 2.87
C VAL A 599 -61.72 40.32 4.26
N GLU A 600 -61.85 39.19 4.94
CA GLU A 600 -62.33 39.12 6.31
C GLU A 600 -61.42 39.84 7.29
N GLY A 601 -60.10 39.64 7.15
CA GLY A 601 -59.11 40.37 7.95
C GLY A 601 -59.13 41.89 7.71
N ALA A 602 -59.25 42.32 6.45
CA ALA A 602 -59.40 43.71 6.13
C ALA A 602 -60.68 44.32 6.73
N LEU A 603 -61.80 43.59 6.66
CA LEU A 603 -63.06 44.01 7.27
C LEU A 603 -62.93 44.13 8.79
N GLN A 604 -62.27 43.19 9.45
CA GLN A 604 -62.01 43.24 10.89
C GLN A 604 -61.12 44.45 11.26
N ILE A 605 -60.11 44.73 10.47
CA ILE A 605 -59.24 45.92 10.67
C ILE A 605 -60.07 47.21 10.54
N VAL A 606 -60.90 47.31 9.51
CA VAL A 606 -61.78 48.51 9.34
C VAL A 606 -62.71 48.66 10.50
N LEU A 607 -63.33 47.57 10.95
CA LEU A 607 -64.21 47.60 12.12
C LEU A 607 -63.52 47.94 13.43
N ALA A 608 -62.31 47.42 13.62
CA ALA A 608 -61.48 47.75 14.77
C ALA A 608 -61.00 49.21 14.74
N LEU A 609 -60.68 49.76 13.57
CA LEU A 609 -60.34 51.18 13.38
C LEU A 609 -61.57 52.05 13.67
N ALA A 610 -62.75 51.72 13.12
CA ALA A 610 -63.97 52.46 13.34
C ALA A 610 -64.38 52.45 14.83
N ASN A 611 -64.24 51.31 15.47
CA ASN A 611 -64.47 51.25 16.90
C ASN A 611 -63.48 52.01 17.74
N GLY A 612 -62.21 51.96 17.37
CA GLY A 612 -61.09 52.70 18.00
C GLY A 612 -61.26 54.20 17.87
N ILE A 613 -61.66 54.68 16.69
CA ILE A 613 -61.95 56.11 16.44
C ILE A 613 -63.22 56.48 17.24
N GLY A 614 -64.30 55.65 17.23
CA GLY A 614 -65.53 55.90 17.97
C GLY A 614 -65.31 55.99 19.48
N GLN A 615 -64.38 55.23 20.04
CA GLN A 615 -64.00 55.29 21.46
C GLN A 615 -63.05 56.46 21.78
N ALA A 616 -62.19 56.81 20.87
CA ALA A 616 -61.24 57.93 21.06
C ALA A 616 -61.90 59.31 20.89
N LEU A 617 -62.93 59.43 20.03
CA LEU A 617 -63.58 60.71 19.74
C LEU A 617 -64.12 61.41 20.98
N PRO A 618 -64.87 60.72 21.88
CA PRO A 618 -65.35 61.36 23.10
C PRO A 618 -64.25 61.85 24.05
N GLN A 619 -63.10 61.22 24.00
CA GLN A 619 -61.93 61.61 24.81
C GLN A 619 -61.05 62.73 24.16
N LEU A 620 -60.99 62.74 22.84
CA LEU A 620 -60.27 63.76 22.11
C LEU A 620 -60.99 65.09 22.00
N LEU A 621 -62.34 65.08 21.87
CA LEU A 621 -63.11 66.31 21.77
C LEU A 621 -62.92 67.28 22.94
N PRO A 622 -62.96 66.82 24.21
CA PRO A 622 -62.65 67.74 25.32
C PRO A 622 -61.22 68.27 25.27
N LYS A 623 -60.28 67.47 24.89
CA LYS A 623 -58.89 67.92 24.76
C LYS A 623 -58.68 68.89 23.65
N ILE A 624 -59.35 68.76 22.52
CA ILE A 624 -59.28 69.67 21.40
C ILE A 624 -59.91 71.05 21.84
N VAL A 625 -61.04 70.94 22.57
CA VAL A 625 -61.68 72.19 23.11
C VAL A 625 -60.77 72.87 24.12
N GLU A 626 -60.11 72.12 25.01
CA GLU A 626 -59.08 72.73 25.91
C GLU A 626 -57.99 73.46 25.18
N VAL A 627 -57.44 72.80 24.14
CA VAL A 627 -56.39 73.40 23.34
C VAL A 627 -56.83 74.67 22.57
N VAL A 628 -58.03 74.59 21.99
CA VAL A 628 -58.64 75.73 21.31
C VAL A 628 -58.91 76.89 22.31
N VAL A 629 -59.46 76.62 23.49
CA VAL A 629 -59.65 77.59 24.54
C VAL A 629 -58.28 78.21 24.98
N ALA A 630 -57.29 77.39 25.18
CA ALA A 630 -55.92 77.83 25.52
C ALA A 630 -55.30 78.73 24.42
N MET A 631 -55.48 78.38 23.14
CA MET A 631 -55.05 79.16 22.02
C MET A 631 -55.80 80.55 21.99
N VAL A 632 -57.14 80.54 22.17
CA VAL A 632 -57.88 81.80 22.18
C VAL A 632 -57.48 82.65 23.37
N GLN A 633 -57.23 82.11 24.53
CA GLN A 633 -56.77 82.82 25.72
C GLN A 633 -55.36 83.39 25.47
N THR A 634 -54.48 82.63 24.83
CA THR A 634 -53.13 83.14 24.49
C THR A 634 -53.16 84.24 23.45
N CYS A 635 -54.02 84.12 22.45
CA CYS A 635 -54.23 85.17 21.46
C CYS A 635 -54.86 86.43 22.08
N LEU A 636 -55.80 86.34 23.01
CA LEU A 636 -56.39 87.48 23.72
C LEU A 636 -55.42 88.16 24.67
N LEU A 637 -54.46 87.43 25.28
CA LEU A 637 -53.39 87.97 26.09
C LEU A 637 -52.38 88.76 25.23
N TYR A 638 -52.16 88.34 24.00
CA TYR A 638 -51.21 89.01 23.09
C TYR A 638 -51.81 90.21 22.39
N THR A 639 -53.12 90.30 22.31
CA THR A 639 -53.84 91.46 21.70
C THR A 639 -54.32 92.49 22.71
N SER A 640 -54.13 92.28 24.02
CA SER A 640 -54.37 93.31 25.04
C SER A 640 -53.27 94.35 25.02
N PRO A 641 -53.56 95.59 24.81
CA PRO A 641 -52.52 96.63 24.78
C PRO A 641 -51.88 96.79 26.17
N SER A 642 -50.56 96.63 26.18
CA SER A 642 -49.73 96.84 27.36
C SER A 642 -49.92 98.21 27.96
N PRO A 643 -50.07 98.38 29.28
CA PRO A 643 -50.23 99.69 29.93
C PRO A 643 -48.99 100.60 29.88
N ARG A 644 -47.99 100.26 29.07
CA ARG A 644 -46.72 100.98 29.02
C ARG A 644 -46.52 101.88 27.82
N ASP A 645 -47.49 102.01 26.93
CA ASP A 645 -47.38 102.99 25.80
C ASP A 645 -48.24 104.22 26.03
N LYS A 646 -48.17 104.82 27.20
CA LYS A 646 -48.49 106.16 27.45
C LYS A 646 -47.30 106.88 28.11
N ARG A 647 -46.28 107.16 27.33
CA ARG A 647 -45.47 108.41 27.49
C ARG A 647 -44.54 108.54 26.30
N GLN A 648 -44.86 109.56 25.61
CA GLN A 648 -44.27 110.27 24.49
C GLN A 648 -44.62 109.74 23.12
#